data_fbfb29443f1546fcc327308ccab22cba
#
_entry.id   fbfb29443f1546fcc327308ccab22cba
#
_cell.length_a   1.000
_cell.length_b   1.000
_cell.length_c   1.000
_cell.angle_alpha   90.00
_cell.angle_beta   90.00
_cell.angle_gamma   90.00
#
_symmetry.space_group_name_H-M   'P 1'
#
loop_
_entity.id
_entity.type
_entity.pdbx_description
1 polymer ?
#
loop_
_entity_poly.entity_id
_entity_poly.type
_entity_poly.pdbx_seq_one_letter_code
_entity_poly.pdbx_strand_id
1 'polypeptide(L)'
;MGTITVTGQAESGYQPLRASPAMRTDAPLLDIPQAVNVVTETVIRDQAARSLDDVLGNISGITQTNTLGGTQDAFIRRGFGQNRDNAILTNGMKTVLPRSFNATTQRVEVMKGPASTLFGIQDPGGAINVVTKRPERVFSGEASAGASSFGGGNGMVDVTGPIAGTSLAYRLIGSHNNTEYWRNFGRNKEWLFSPSLSWFGERTVVTASYMRQGYSIPFDRGTIWDIDAGGPIPLDRRIRLDEPFNVTDGHSALTTLNVSHELSPDWRVTFDYSYSTDDYTDNQARVMAYNAATGAVTRRVDATRGSSMIGHAARLDLTGTARLGGMKHDLLMGAEYDYHRTLRSDMIRCPQAVSFNINRPAYGSVQTCNRVVATDSDQYERLRSPSVYFQDAIHLNDQWIVVAGARYQQYKQISGRGRPFVLNTDTSGSKFVPRVGAVYKATPSTSFYANVAKSFRPQSSFSSYMGNLPPEEGLTYEVGAKWEMARGLTANLAVYTADKENVTYFENVNGVIETRAAGKVRSRGVEMDVSGRLTDQWSVIASYAFTDAVVKEDPDYTGKQLANVARHTASLFAMYDFGVLDNGNGFKLGAGVRGVSKRPGINDNSYFLPGYGVVDAMAAYTFNTRNPVTVQLNLRNLFDRTYFSSSLGSSRYGNAYGEPFNATLSASVRF
;
A
#
# COMPACT_ATOMS: atom_id res chain seq x y z
N MET A 1 17.13 -33.60 -18.24
CA MET A 1 17.42 -32.15 -18.28
C MET A 1 16.27 -31.44 -17.59
N GLY A 2 16.46 -31.00 -16.34
CA GLY A 2 15.45 -30.28 -15.58
C GLY A 2 15.30 -28.88 -16.15
N THR A 3 14.17 -28.63 -16.78
CA THR A 3 13.83 -27.30 -17.22
C THR A 3 13.61 -26.45 -15.96
N ILE A 4 14.33 -25.32 -15.80
CA ILE A 4 13.99 -24.32 -14.79
C ILE A 4 12.57 -23.88 -15.11
N THR A 5 11.62 -24.43 -14.38
CA THR A 5 10.29 -23.87 -14.36
C THR A 5 10.40 -22.64 -13.46
N VAL A 6 10.61 -21.45 -14.06
CA VAL A 6 10.24 -20.21 -13.39
C VAL A 6 8.73 -20.35 -13.23
N THR A 7 8.31 -20.88 -12.08
CA THR A 7 6.92 -21.03 -11.72
C THR A 7 6.31 -19.68 -11.39
N GLY A 8 6.23 -18.80 -12.39
CA GLY A 8 5.09 -17.97 -12.54
C GLY A 8 3.99 -18.85 -13.12
N GLN A 9 3.43 -19.79 -12.35
CA GLN A 9 2.12 -20.31 -12.71
C GLN A 9 1.22 -19.09 -12.71
N ALA A 10 0.68 -18.78 -13.89
CA ALA A 10 -0.31 -17.74 -14.03
C ALA A 10 -1.42 -18.05 -13.02
N GLU A 11 -1.54 -17.20 -12.00
CA GLU A 11 -2.63 -17.32 -11.03
C GLU A 11 -3.92 -17.26 -11.82
N SER A 12 -4.65 -18.36 -11.88
CA SER A 12 -5.89 -18.43 -12.65
C SER A 12 -7.06 -18.09 -11.73
N GLY A 13 -7.76 -16.99 -12.03
CA GLY A 13 -8.96 -16.61 -11.30
C GLY A 13 -8.69 -15.87 -9.98
N TYR A 14 -9.54 -16.09 -8.99
CA TYR A 14 -9.55 -15.40 -7.70
C TYR A 14 -8.75 -16.13 -6.62
N GLN A 15 -8.28 -17.34 -6.89
CA GLN A 15 -7.52 -18.15 -5.94
C GLN A 15 -6.04 -17.76 -5.95
N PRO A 16 -5.47 -17.33 -4.82
CA PRO A 16 -4.03 -17.24 -4.67
C PRO A 16 -3.43 -18.63 -4.43
N LEU A 17 -2.46 -19.03 -5.24
CA LEU A 17 -1.79 -20.33 -5.10
C LEU A 17 -0.62 -20.28 -4.13
N ARG A 18 0.15 -19.19 -4.12
CA ARG A 18 1.36 -19.02 -3.32
C ARG A 18 1.59 -17.55 -2.96
N ALA A 19 2.29 -17.32 -1.87
CA ALA A 19 2.76 -15.99 -1.47
C ALA A 19 4.25 -16.08 -1.14
N SER A 20 5.10 -16.06 -2.16
CA SER A 20 6.56 -16.14 -1.97
C SER A 20 7.15 -15.04 -1.07
N PRO A 21 6.66 -13.79 -1.04
CA PRO A 21 7.20 -12.80 -0.13
C PRO A 21 6.99 -13.09 1.35
N ALA A 22 5.89 -13.71 1.74
CA ALA A 22 5.56 -13.92 3.16
C ALA A 22 6.58 -14.75 3.93
N MET A 23 7.29 -15.65 3.25
CA MET A 23 8.35 -16.47 3.83
C MET A 23 9.70 -16.23 3.16
N ARG A 24 9.75 -15.48 2.06
CA ARG A 24 10.87 -15.40 1.11
C ARG A 24 11.32 -16.77 0.59
N THR A 25 10.46 -17.77 0.76
CA THR A 25 10.60 -19.13 0.23
C THR A 25 9.32 -19.47 -0.52
N ASP A 26 9.34 -20.50 -1.36
CA ASP A 26 8.18 -20.94 -2.14
C ASP A 26 7.27 -21.86 -1.29
N ALA A 27 6.79 -21.36 -0.17
CA ALA A 27 5.94 -22.11 0.76
C ALA A 27 4.46 -22.01 0.36
N PRO A 28 3.68 -23.11 0.45
CA PRO A 28 2.23 -23.09 0.36
C PRO A 28 1.61 -22.19 1.43
N LEU A 29 0.48 -21.53 1.14
CA LEU A 29 -0.18 -20.65 2.09
C LEU A 29 -0.57 -21.37 3.40
N LEU A 30 -0.93 -22.65 3.33
CA LEU A 30 -1.27 -23.48 4.49
C LEU A 30 -0.08 -23.73 5.44
N ASP A 31 1.15 -23.63 4.95
CA ASP A 31 2.37 -23.89 5.71
C ASP A 31 2.97 -22.62 6.36
N ILE A 32 2.34 -21.47 6.16
CA ILE A 32 2.82 -20.18 6.66
C ILE A 32 2.13 -19.84 8.00
N PRO A 33 2.86 -19.67 9.11
CA PRO A 33 2.27 -19.34 10.42
C PRO A 33 1.96 -17.84 10.55
N GLN A 34 1.27 -17.25 9.56
CA GLN A 34 0.93 -15.82 9.52
C GLN A 34 -0.24 -15.61 8.56
N ALA A 35 -1.09 -14.61 8.84
CA ALA A 35 -2.12 -14.20 7.90
C ALA A 35 -1.48 -13.50 6.67
N VAL A 36 -1.77 -14.04 5.49
CA VAL A 36 -1.31 -13.53 4.20
C VAL A 36 -2.47 -13.50 3.22
N ASN A 37 -2.63 -12.38 2.53
CA ASN A 37 -3.68 -12.18 1.53
C ASN A 37 -3.05 -11.80 0.19
N VAL A 38 -3.65 -12.25 -0.88
CA VAL A 38 -3.22 -11.94 -2.24
C VAL A 38 -4.45 -11.52 -3.05
N VAL A 39 -4.37 -10.35 -3.68
CA VAL A 39 -5.34 -9.91 -4.69
C VAL A 39 -4.73 -10.15 -6.06
N THR A 40 -5.32 -11.08 -6.81
CA THR A 40 -4.79 -11.55 -8.10
C THR A 40 -5.04 -10.54 -9.22
N GLU A 41 -4.31 -10.67 -10.33
CA GLU A 41 -4.52 -9.86 -11.54
C GLU A 41 -5.96 -9.95 -12.07
N THR A 42 -6.59 -11.12 -11.93
CA THR A 42 -7.98 -11.31 -12.36
C THR A 42 -8.95 -10.43 -11.56
N VAL A 43 -8.80 -10.38 -10.23
CA VAL A 43 -9.62 -9.49 -9.38
C VAL A 43 -9.37 -8.02 -9.73
N ILE A 44 -8.08 -7.62 -9.87
CA ILE A 44 -7.67 -6.25 -10.25
C ILE A 44 -8.35 -5.83 -11.55
N ARG A 45 -8.36 -6.70 -12.54
CA ARG A 45 -8.98 -6.45 -13.86
C ARG A 45 -10.49 -6.41 -13.81
N ASP A 46 -11.15 -7.42 -13.19
CA ASP A 46 -12.61 -7.50 -13.13
C ASP A 46 -13.20 -6.28 -12.40
N GLN A 47 -12.52 -5.81 -11.33
CA GLN A 47 -12.91 -4.59 -10.61
C GLN A 47 -12.43 -3.29 -11.29
N ALA A 48 -11.65 -3.37 -12.38
CA ALA A 48 -10.98 -2.23 -13.02
C ALA A 48 -10.31 -1.32 -11.98
N ALA A 49 -9.50 -1.92 -11.09
CA ALA A 49 -8.81 -1.19 -10.02
C ALA A 49 -7.85 -0.14 -10.60
N ARG A 50 -7.91 1.10 -10.08
CA ARG A 50 -7.14 2.26 -10.55
C ARG A 50 -6.08 2.71 -9.54
N SER A 51 -6.19 2.23 -8.31
CA SER A 51 -5.32 2.62 -7.20
C SER A 51 -5.07 1.45 -6.25
N LEU A 52 -4.07 1.60 -5.39
CA LEU A 52 -3.81 0.63 -4.34
C LEU A 52 -4.98 0.55 -3.34
N ASP A 53 -5.71 1.66 -3.11
CA ASP A 53 -6.91 1.69 -2.25
C ASP A 53 -8.04 0.79 -2.79
N ASP A 54 -8.25 0.81 -4.11
CA ASP A 54 -9.24 -0.07 -4.75
C ASP A 54 -8.92 -1.56 -4.50
N VAL A 55 -7.65 -1.92 -4.62
CA VAL A 55 -7.19 -3.29 -4.41
C VAL A 55 -7.29 -3.71 -2.95
N LEU A 56 -6.81 -2.85 -2.04
CA LEU A 56 -6.78 -3.12 -0.60
C LEU A 56 -8.16 -3.09 0.06
N GLY A 57 -9.14 -2.47 -0.59
CA GLY A 57 -10.54 -2.55 -0.20
C GLY A 57 -11.12 -3.97 -0.15
N ASN A 58 -10.45 -4.95 -0.78
CA ASN A 58 -10.79 -6.38 -0.75
C ASN A 58 -10.20 -7.13 0.45
N ILE A 59 -9.34 -6.49 1.26
CA ILE A 59 -8.57 -7.14 2.32
C ILE A 59 -9.01 -6.62 3.69
N SER A 60 -9.18 -7.53 4.64
CA SER A 60 -9.64 -7.21 5.99
C SER A 60 -8.63 -6.34 6.77
N GLY A 61 -9.14 -5.44 7.63
CA GLY A 61 -8.33 -4.68 8.59
C GLY A 61 -7.45 -3.58 7.99
N ILE A 62 -7.73 -3.15 6.75
CA ILE A 62 -7.01 -2.05 6.08
C ILE A 62 -7.94 -0.88 5.85
N THR A 63 -7.50 0.33 6.21
CA THR A 63 -8.20 1.58 5.95
C THR A 63 -7.22 2.66 5.47
N GLN A 64 -7.72 3.58 4.65
CA GLN A 64 -6.93 4.71 4.21
C GLN A 64 -6.71 5.70 5.36
N THR A 65 -5.55 6.34 5.38
CA THR A 65 -5.21 7.44 6.30
C THR A 65 -4.80 8.70 5.53
N ASN A 66 -4.05 9.60 6.13
CA ASN A 66 -3.62 10.86 5.51
C ASN A 66 -2.77 10.61 4.24
N THR A 67 -3.39 10.71 3.08
CA THR A 67 -2.76 10.54 1.75
C THR A 67 -2.06 11.79 1.24
N LEU A 68 -1.85 12.80 2.07
CA LEU A 68 -1.35 14.12 1.63
C LEU A 68 -2.17 14.67 0.44
N GLY A 69 -3.49 14.75 0.63
CA GLY A 69 -4.39 15.29 -0.40
C GLY A 69 -4.53 14.43 -1.65
N GLY A 70 -4.38 13.10 -1.53
CA GLY A 70 -4.51 12.14 -2.64
C GLY A 70 -3.22 11.89 -3.41
N THR A 71 -2.09 12.48 -3.00
CA THR A 71 -0.82 12.43 -3.74
C THR A 71 0.05 11.23 -3.38
N GLN A 72 -0.25 10.52 -2.27
CA GLN A 72 0.55 9.41 -1.78
C GLN A 72 -0.32 8.24 -1.30
N ASP A 73 0.20 7.05 -1.43
CA ASP A 73 -0.35 5.86 -0.78
C ASP A 73 -0.14 5.94 0.74
N ALA A 74 -1.21 5.76 1.51
CA ALA A 74 -1.16 5.81 2.97
C ALA A 74 -2.26 4.93 3.58
N PHE A 75 -1.86 3.87 4.28
CA PHE A 75 -2.77 2.86 4.81
C PHE A 75 -2.47 2.51 6.26
N ILE A 76 -3.53 2.38 7.04
CA ILE A 76 -3.52 1.75 8.35
C ILE A 76 -3.79 0.25 8.16
N ARG A 77 -2.98 -0.58 8.80
CA ARG A 77 -3.08 -2.04 8.83
C ARG A 77 -3.15 -2.46 10.29
N ARG A 78 -4.21 -3.15 10.68
CA ARG A 78 -4.41 -3.55 12.10
C ARG A 78 -4.24 -2.40 13.10
N GLY A 79 -4.68 -1.19 12.74
CA GLY A 79 -4.55 0.01 13.58
C GLY A 79 -3.20 0.73 13.49
N PHE A 80 -2.20 0.23 12.79
CA PHE A 80 -0.87 0.84 12.64
C PHE A 80 -0.59 1.23 11.20
N GLY A 81 0.09 2.34 11.01
CA GLY A 81 0.53 2.84 9.70
C GLY A 81 0.29 4.33 9.54
N GLN A 82 1.07 4.91 8.65
CA GLN A 82 0.99 6.32 8.25
C GLN A 82 1.54 6.47 6.84
N ASN A 83 1.47 7.66 6.27
CA ASN A 83 2.15 7.91 5.01
C ASN A 83 3.68 7.79 5.19
N ARG A 84 4.36 7.25 4.17
CA ARG A 84 5.83 7.08 4.14
C ARG A 84 6.37 6.24 5.31
N ASP A 85 5.62 5.22 5.73
CA ASP A 85 6.04 4.31 6.81
C ASP A 85 6.94 3.16 6.32
N ASN A 86 7.35 3.18 5.04
CA ASN A 86 8.16 2.16 4.37
C ASN A 86 7.55 0.75 4.38
N ALA A 87 6.25 0.65 4.57
CA ALA A 87 5.55 -0.64 4.61
C ALA A 87 4.96 -1.06 3.26
N ILE A 88 5.05 -0.20 2.23
CA ILE A 88 4.69 -0.55 0.85
C ILE A 88 5.97 -0.90 0.10
N LEU A 89 6.01 -2.14 -0.39
CA LEU A 89 7.14 -2.73 -1.07
C LEU A 89 6.81 -2.92 -2.55
N THR A 90 7.83 -2.94 -3.39
CA THR A 90 7.71 -3.40 -4.78
C THR A 90 8.64 -4.60 -4.99
N ASN A 91 8.08 -5.74 -5.39
CA ASN A 91 8.80 -7.02 -5.52
C ASN A 91 9.60 -7.40 -4.24
N GLY A 92 9.02 -7.10 -3.06
CA GLY A 92 9.64 -7.37 -1.77
C GLY A 92 10.78 -6.41 -1.38
N MET A 93 11.02 -5.33 -2.15
CA MET A 93 12.05 -4.33 -1.91
C MET A 93 11.41 -2.99 -1.51
N LYS A 94 12.05 -2.24 -0.61
CA LYS A 94 11.61 -0.89 -0.24
C LYS A 94 11.87 0.08 -1.37
N THR A 95 10.90 0.95 -1.64
CA THR A 95 10.97 1.98 -2.69
C THR A 95 10.46 3.33 -2.16
N VAL A 96 10.79 4.41 -2.86
CA VAL A 96 10.32 5.77 -2.54
C VAL A 96 9.17 6.22 -3.45
N LEU A 97 8.50 5.30 -4.13
CA LEU A 97 7.39 5.62 -5.01
C LEU A 97 6.23 6.24 -4.20
N PRO A 98 5.66 7.38 -4.61
CA PRO A 98 4.54 8.00 -3.90
C PRO A 98 3.25 7.21 -4.09
N ARG A 99 3.10 6.57 -5.25
CA ARG A 99 2.02 5.65 -5.63
C ARG A 99 2.64 4.40 -6.23
N SER A 100 2.37 3.27 -5.62
CA SER A 100 3.03 2.00 -5.99
C SER A 100 2.23 1.16 -6.97
N PHE A 101 0.90 1.37 -7.04
CA PHE A 101 0.03 0.68 -7.98
C PHE A 101 -0.01 1.39 -9.32
N ASN A 102 0.26 0.67 -10.42
CA ASN A 102 0.25 1.19 -11.78
C ASN A 102 0.10 0.05 -12.82
N ALA A 103 0.23 0.34 -14.11
CA ALA A 103 0.06 -0.61 -15.21
C ALA A 103 1.05 -1.81 -15.17
N THR A 104 2.16 -1.71 -14.42
CA THR A 104 3.09 -2.83 -14.25
C THR A 104 2.65 -3.83 -13.18
N THR A 105 1.60 -3.51 -12.39
CA THR A 105 1.16 -4.36 -11.28
C THR A 105 0.53 -5.65 -11.79
N GLN A 106 1.05 -6.77 -11.33
CA GLN A 106 0.48 -8.10 -11.58
C GLN A 106 -0.48 -8.50 -10.46
N ARG A 107 -0.06 -8.35 -9.19
CA ARG A 107 -0.86 -8.67 -8.00
C ARG A 107 -0.40 -7.84 -6.81
N VAL A 108 -1.22 -7.83 -5.78
CA VAL A 108 -0.88 -7.19 -4.51
C VAL A 108 -0.98 -8.22 -3.40
N GLU A 109 0.05 -8.31 -2.59
CA GLU A 109 0.16 -9.23 -1.47
C GLU A 109 0.21 -8.43 -0.17
N VAL A 110 -0.50 -8.88 0.86
CA VAL A 110 -0.48 -8.25 2.19
C VAL A 110 -0.08 -9.28 3.22
N MET A 111 1.02 -9.00 3.89
CA MET A 111 1.46 -9.75 5.06
C MET A 111 0.98 -9.01 6.30
N LYS A 112 0.08 -9.60 7.06
CA LYS A 112 -0.50 -8.99 8.26
C LYS A 112 0.33 -9.31 9.50
N GLY A 113 0.42 -8.35 10.43
CA GLY A 113 1.27 -8.48 11.61
C GLY A 113 2.76 -8.25 11.32
N PRO A 114 3.65 -8.39 12.32
CA PRO A 114 5.05 -8.01 12.17
C PRO A 114 5.75 -8.75 11.05
N ALA A 115 6.26 -8.00 10.09
CA ALA A 115 7.05 -8.50 8.98
C ALA A 115 8.53 -8.10 9.09
N SER A 116 8.94 -7.51 10.24
CA SER A 116 10.28 -6.93 10.41
C SER A 116 11.41 -7.95 10.38
N THR A 117 11.17 -9.20 10.77
CA THR A 117 12.18 -10.27 10.64
C THR A 117 12.61 -10.46 9.18
N LEU A 118 11.68 -10.36 8.23
CA LEU A 118 11.98 -10.52 6.80
C LEU A 118 12.24 -9.19 6.08
N PHE A 119 11.52 -8.11 6.43
CA PHE A 119 11.54 -6.83 5.69
C PHE A 119 12.09 -5.65 6.50
N GLY A 120 12.65 -5.92 7.67
CA GLY A 120 13.34 -4.92 8.49
C GLY A 120 12.43 -3.89 9.12
N ILE A 121 12.86 -2.64 9.10
CA ILE A 121 12.19 -1.51 9.77
C ILE A 121 10.75 -1.35 9.29
N GLN A 122 9.77 -1.64 10.17
CA GLN A 122 8.32 -1.55 9.92
C GLN A 122 7.52 -1.44 11.23
N ASP A 123 6.30 -0.89 11.11
CA ASP A 123 5.27 -0.95 12.16
C ASP A 123 4.69 -2.37 12.33
N PRO A 124 4.08 -2.69 13.47
CA PRO A 124 3.52 -4.03 13.74
C PRO A 124 2.29 -4.39 12.88
N GLY A 125 1.76 -3.47 12.08
CA GLY A 125 0.61 -3.72 11.18
C GLY A 125 0.91 -4.62 9.99
N GLY A 126 2.17 -4.79 9.61
CA GLY A 126 2.59 -5.61 8.47
C GLY A 126 2.96 -4.82 7.22
N ALA A 127 3.12 -5.51 6.10
CA ALA A 127 3.60 -4.97 4.83
C ALA A 127 2.64 -5.24 3.67
N ILE A 128 2.63 -4.32 2.71
CA ILE A 128 1.94 -4.45 1.42
C ILE A 128 3.02 -4.61 0.35
N ASN A 129 2.91 -5.62 -0.49
CA ASN A 129 3.87 -5.87 -1.56
C ASN A 129 3.17 -5.82 -2.92
N VAL A 130 3.57 -4.88 -3.76
CA VAL A 130 3.14 -4.78 -5.15
C VAL A 130 4.09 -5.60 -6.01
N VAL A 131 3.58 -6.67 -6.63
CA VAL A 131 4.36 -7.54 -7.51
C VAL A 131 4.15 -7.08 -8.95
N THR A 132 5.24 -6.88 -9.67
CA THR A 132 5.21 -6.40 -11.05
C THR A 132 5.27 -7.54 -12.06
N LYS A 133 4.69 -7.31 -13.23
CA LYS A 133 4.73 -8.20 -14.39
C LYS A 133 6.17 -8.41 -14.87
N ARG A 134 6.51 -9.64 -15.25
CA ARG A 134 7.84 -10.02 -15.77
C ARG A 134 7.77 -10.44 -17.24
N PRO A 135 8.90 -10.40 -17.98
CA PRO A 135 8.99 -10.97 -19.32
C PRO A 135 8.62 -12.44 -19.37
N GLU A 136 7.88 -12.84 -20.38
CA GLU A 136 7.40 -14.22 -20.61
C GLU A 136 8.01 -14.81 -21.87
N ARG A 137 8.20 -16.14 -21.88
CA ARG A 137 8.76 -16.88 -23.03
C ARG A 137 7.71 -17.23 -24.09
N VAL A 138 6.47 -16.86 -23.85
CA VAL A 138 5.37 -16.99 -24.81
C VAL A 138 4.96 -15.58 -25.21
N PHE A 139 4.80 -15.37 -26.53
CA PHE A 139 4.32 -14.09 -27.03
C PHE A 139 2.88 -13.86 -26.59
N SER A 140 2.65 -12.74 -25.97
CA SER A 140 1.30 -12.27 -25.63
C SER A 140 1.28 -10.74 -25.58
N GLY A 141 0.11 -10.17 -25.83
CA GLY A 141 -0.08 -8.73 -25.73
C GLY A 141 -1.51 -8.38 -25.32
N GLU A 142 -1.62 -7.22 -24.71
CA GLU A 142 -2.90 -6.58 -24.38
C GLU A 142 -2.82 -5.09 -24.72
N ALA A 143 -3.84 -4.58 -25.41
CA ALA A 143 -4.05 -3.15 -25.56
C ALA A 143 -5.43 -2.81 -25.02
N SER A 144 -5.54 -1.72 -24.24
CA SER A 144 -6.82 -1.28 -23.68
C SER A 144 -6.97 0.23 -23.75
N ALA A 145 -8.23 0.68 -23.84
CA ALA A 145 -8.61 2.06 -23.72
C ALA A 145 -9.91 2.17 -22.93
N GLY A 146 -10.08 3.25 -22.17
CA GLY A 146 -11.26 3.49 -21.34
C GLY A 146 -11.60 4.96 -21.24
N ALA A 147 -12.88 5.23 -20.95
CA ALA A 147 -13.42 6.57 -20.71
C ALA A 147 -14.18 6.58 -19.38
N SER A 148 -14.12 7.72 -18.68
CA SER A 148 -14.79 7.94 -17.40
C SER A 148 -15.98 8.89 -17.56
N SER A 149 -17.04 8.68 -16.77
CA SER A 149 -18.20 9.59 -16.68
C SER A 149 -17.82 10.97 -16.12
N PHE A 150 -16.67 11.13 -15.47
CA PHE A 150 -16.16 12.43 -15.06
C PHE A 150 -15.56 13.22 -16.23
N GLY A 151 -15.21 12.56 -17.31
CA GLY A 151 -14.53 13.12 -18.49
C GLY A 151 -13.11 12.60 -18.61
N GLY A 152 -12.64 12.59 -19.88
CA GLY A 152 -11.32 12.05 -20.23
C GLY A 152 -11.26 10.52 -20.28
N GLY A 153 -10.03 9.99 -20.33
CA GLY A 153 -9.83 8.57 -20.50
C GLY A 153 -8.41 8.11 -20.22
N ASN A 154 -8.20 6.82 -20.39
CA ASN A 154 -6.92 6.15 -20.19
C ASN A 154 -6.65 5.16 -21.32
N GLY A 155 -5.39 4.77 -21.48
CA GLY A 155 -4.99 3.71 -22.40
C GLY A 155 -3.73 3.00 -21.89
N MET A 156 -3.59 1.73 -22.27
CA MET A 156 -2.44 0.91 -21.92
C MET A 156 -2.11 -0.04 -23.08
N VAL A 157 -0.82 -0.31 -23.25
CA VAL A 157 -0.28 -1.37 -24.08
C VAL A 157 0.72 -2.15 -23.25
N ASP A 158 0.59 -3.49 -23.27
CA ASP A 158 1.48 -4.43 -22.58
C ASP A 158 1.80 -5.57 -23.55
N VAL A 159 3.07 -5.73 -23.92
CA VAL A 159 3.53 -6.73 -24.88
C VAL A 159 4.74 -7.46 -24.31
N THR A 160 4.69 -8.78 -24.33
CA THR A 160 5.78 -9.64 -23.88
C THR A 160 6.03 -10.77 -24.87
N GLY A 161 7.24 -11.30 -24.89
CA GLY A 161 7.57 -12.48 -25.71
C GLY A 161 9.06 -12.78 -25.77
N PRO A 162 9.41 -13.92 -26.39
CA PRO A 162 10.81 -14.31 -26.60
C PRO A 162 11.46 -13.47 -27.71
N ILE A 163 12.76 -13.26 -27.60
CA ILE A 163 13.58 -12.76 -28.71
C ILE A 163 14.08 -13.96 -29.50
N ALA A 164 13.63 -14.07 -30.75
CA ALA A 164 13.88 -15.25 -31.60
C ALA A 164 15.37 -15.61 -31.68
N GLY A 165 15.68 -16.90 -31.57
CA GLY A 165 17.04 -17.43 -31.65
C GLY A 165 17.91 -17.16 -30.40
N THR A 166 17.33 -16.64 -29.31
CA THR A 166 18.05 -16.32 -28.07
C THR A 166 17.37 -16.92 -26.84
N SER A 167 18.05 -16.87 -25.68
CA SER A 167 17.47 -17.17 -24.36
C SER A 167 16.87 -15.94 -23.68
N LEU A 168 16.54 -14.90 -24.44
CA LEU A 168 16.00 -13.65 -23.93
C LEU A 168 14.47 -13.58 -24.12
N ALA A 169 13.80 -12.96 -23.18
CA ALA A 169 12.42 -12.50 -23.33
C ALA A 169 12.33 -11.03 -22.91
N TYR A 170 11.43 -10.30 -23.54
CA TYR A 170 11.18 -8.90 -23.27
C TYR A 170 9.74 -8.67 -22.77
N ARG A 171 9.52 -7.55 -22.08
CA ARG A 171 8.20 -6.97 -21.84
C ARG A 171 8.28 -5.46 -21.95
N LEU A 172 7.31 -4.87 -22.64
CA LEU A 172 7.17 -3.43 -22.79
C LEU A 172 5.77 -3.04 -22.32
N ILE A 173 5.69 -2.15 -21.34
CA ILE A 173 4.41 -1.62 -20.85
C ILE A 173 4.44 -0.11 -21.02
N GLY A 174 3.40 0.42 -21.66
CA GLY A 174 3.14 1.85 -21.77
C GLY A 174 1.72 2.16 -21.34
N SER A 175 1.51 3.21 -20.54
CA SER A 175 0.17 3.65 -20.18
C SER A 175 0.08 5.17 -20.11
N HIS A 176 -1.13 5.68 -20.35
CA HIS A 176 -1.47 7.09 -20.23
C HIS A 176 -2.85 7.24 -19.60
N ASN A 177 -2.99 8.16 -18.66
CA ASN A 177 -4.24 8.56 -18.05
C ASN A 177 -4.39 10.08 -18.11
N ASN A 178 -5.55 10.56 -18.54
CA ASN A 178 -5.89 11.98 -18.54
C ASN A 178 -7.40 12.11 -18.28
N THR A 179 -7.77 12.00 -17.00
CA THR A 179 -9.16 12.04 -16.55
C THR A 179 -9.44 13.29 -15.74
N GLU A 180 -10.65 13.82 -15.83
CA GLU A 180 -11.07 14.92 -14.98
C GLU A 180 -11.21 14.45 -13.52
N TYR A 181 -10.88 15.36 -12.61
CA TYR A 181 -11.13 15.14 -11.20
C TYR A 181 -12.63 15.31 -10.91
N TRP A 182 -13.19 14.49 -10.07
CA TRP A 182 -14.63 14.48 -9.80
C TRP A 182 -15.18 15.74 -9.11
N ARG A 183 -14.32 16.53 -8.46
CA ARG A 183 -14.68 17.82 -7.89
C ARG A 183 -14.59 18.91 -8.97
N ASN A 184 -15.02 20.11 -8.64
CA ASN A 184 -15.29 21.22 -9.57
C ASN A 184 -14.10 21.69 -10.43
N PHE A 185 -12.86 21.26 -10.13
CA PHE A 185 -11.69 21.47 -10.99
C PHE A 185 -10.57 20.48 -10.67
N GLY A 186 -9.65 20.35 -11.63
CA GLY A 186 -8.47 19.47 -11.56
C GLY A 186 -8.52 18.33 -12.58
N ARG A 187 -7.38 17.77 -12.86
CA ARG A 187 -7.21 16.62 -13.77
C ARG A 187 -6.15 15.68 -13.21
N ASN A 188 -6.37 14.38 -13.32
CA ASN A 188 -5.36 13.36 -13.08
C ASN A 188 -4.66 13.06 -14.40
N LYS A 189 -3.41 13.47 -14.54
CA LYS A 189 -2.58 13.19 -15.70
C LYS A 189 -1.42 12.32 -15.26
N GLU A 190 -1.32 11.14 -15.85
CA GLU A 190 -0.24 10.19 -15.55
C GLU A 190 0.20 9.52 -16.84
N TRP A 191 1.48 9.24 -16.96
CA TRP A 191 2.04 8.40 -18.00
C TRP A 191 3.09 7.48 -17.41
N LEU A 192 3.24 6.31 -17.99
CA LEU A 192 4.22 5.32 -17.60
C LEU A 192 4.81 4.66 -18.82
N PHE A 193 6.13 4.39 -18.76
CA PHE A 193 6.86 3.55 -19.68
C PHE A 193 7.75 2.59 -18.89
N SER A 194 7.64 1.28 -19.17
CA SER A 194 8.37 0.25 -18.43
C SER A 194 8.85 -0.86 -19.37
N PRO A 195 10.11 -0.80 -19.84
CA PRO A 195 10.80 -1.91 -20.49
C PRO A 195 11.38 -2.87 -19.45
N SER A 196 11.37 -4.16 -19.75
CA SER A 196 12.06 -5.18 -18.99
C SER A 196 12.59 -6.29 -19.89
N LEU A 197 13.67 -6.93 -19.44
CA LEU A 197 14.37 -8.00 -20.15
C LEU A 197 14.71 -9.12 -19.19
N SER A 198 14.44 -10.37 -19.57
CA SER A 198 14.86 -11.55 -18.83
C SER A 198 15.74 -12.42 -19.71
N TRP A 199 16.86 -12.87 -19.14
CA TRP A 199 17.71 -13.91 -19.71
C TRP A 199 17.49 -15.22 -18.95
N PHE A 200 17.26 -16.33 -19.69
CA PHE A 200 17.00 -17.65 -19.16
C PHE A 200 18.16 -18.58 -19.52
N GLY A 201 19.13 -18.72 -18.62
CA GLY A 201 20.17 -19.74 -18.73
C GLY A 201 19.71 -21.08 -18.16
N GLU A 202 20.61 -22.08 -18.14
CA GLU A 202 20.29 -23.44 -17.65
C GLU A 202 19.95 -23.48 -16.16
N ARG A 203 20.68 -22.71 -15.34
CA ARG A 203 20.52 -22.64 -13.89
C ARG A 203 20.39 -21.20 -13.38
N THR A 204 20.35 -20.23 -14.27
CA THR A 204 20.33 -18.82 -13.90
C THR A 204 19.25 -18.09 -14.66
N VAL A 205 18.47 -17.30 -13.95
CA VAL A 205 17.56 -16.33 -14.55
C VAL A 205 17.98 -14.94 -14.10
N VAL A 206 18.15 -14.04 -15.05
CA VAL A 206 18.45 -12.62 -14.79
C VAL A 206 17.31 -11.79 -15.35
N THR A 207 16.69 -10.97 -14.52
CA THR A 207 15.66 -10.02 -14.95
C THR A 207 16.07 -8.60 -14.58
N ALA A 208 16.14 -7.73 -15.57
CA ALA A 208 16.33 -6.29 -15.39
C ALA A 208 15.07 -5.55 -15.84
N SER A 209 14.62 -4.58 -15.04
CA SER A 209 13.51 -3.71 -15.42
C SER A 209 13.80 -2.25 -15.11
N TYR A 210 13.23 -1.39 -15.92
CA TYR A 210 13.19 0.04 -15.72
C TYR A 210 11.75 0.51 -15.82
N MET A 211 11.34 1.40 -14.95
CA MET A 211 10.06 2.08 -15.02
C MET A 211 10.29 3.59 -14.85
N ARG A 212 9.66 4.38 -15.68
CA ARG A 212 9.55 5.81 -15.48
C ARG A 212 8.09 6.22 -15.61
N GLN A 213 7.64 7.02 -14.66
CA GLN A 213 6.30 7.60 -14.68
C GLN A 213 6.36 9.10 -14.39
N GLY A 214 5.49 9.86 -15.04
CA GLY A 214 5.23 11.25 -14.73
C GLY A 214 3.79 11.41 -14.27
N TYR A 215 3.55 12.36 -13.38
CA TYR A 215 2.23 12.61 -12.83
C TYR A 215 1.99 14.10 -12.57
N SER A 216 0.75 14.52 -12.78
CA SER A 216 0.21 15.83 -12.40
C SER A 216 -1.17 15.57 -11.82
N ILE A 217 -1.31 15.67 -10.51
CA ILE A 217 -2.51 15.26 -9.78
C ILE A 217 -3.00 16.35 -8.85
N PRO A 218 -4.32 16.52 -8.69
CA PRO A 218 -4.88 17.48 -7.75
C PRO A 218 -4.42 17.19 -6.33
N PHE A 219 -4.00 18.24 -5.61
CA PHE A 219 -3.72 18.17 -4.18
C PHE A 219 -4.97 18.64 -3.44
N ASP A 220 -5.82 17.72 -2.98
CA ASP A 220 -7.09 18.01 -2.35
C ASP A 220 -7.15 17.46 -0.91
N ARG A 221 -7.21 18.35 0.07
CA ARG A 221 -7.33 17.95 1.49
C ARG A 221 -8.77 17.66 1.93
N GLY A 222 -9.76 17.81 1.04
CA GLY A 222 -11.16 17.56 1.33
C GLY A 222 -11.88 18.76 1.98
N THR A 223 -12.56 18.52 3.08
CA THR A 223 -13.43 19.52 3.72
C THR A 223 -13.09 19.75 5.20
N ILE A 224 -13.70 20.76 5.77
CA ILE A 224 -13.64 21.11 7.21
C ILE A 224 -14.72 20.30 7.94
N TRP A 225 -14.38 19.78 9.13
CA TRP A 225 -15.35 19.29 10.07
C TRP A 225 -15.69 20.40 11.07
N ASP A 226 -16.97 20.79 11.13
CA ASP A 226 -17.49 21.69 12.14
C ASP A 226 -17.87 20.88 13.37
N ILE A 227 -17.10 21.05 14.45
CA ILE A 227 -17.29 20.28 15.69
C ILE A 227 -18.60 20.68 16.36
N ASP A 228 -18.94 21.96 16.35
CA ASP A 228 -20.14 22.49 17.01
C ASP A 228 -21.42 22.05 16.29
N ALA A 229 -21.36 22.00 14.96
CA ALA A 229 -22.46 21.48 14.13
C ALA A 229 -22.49 19.93 14.06
N GLY A 230 -21.43 19.25 14.51
CA GLY A 230 -21.32 17.80 14.51
C GLY A 230 -21.21 17.17 13.13
N GLY A 231 -20.73 17.91 12.11
CA GLY A 231 -20.68 17.46 10.72
C GLY A 231 -19.72 18.25 9.84
N PRO A 232 -19.63 17.90 8.55
CA PRO A 232 -18.90 18.73 7.60
C PRO A 232 -19.60 20.08 7.44
N ILE A 233 -18.83 21.12 7.11
CA ILE A 233 -19.42 22.43 6.77
C ILE A 233 -20.46 22.29 5.66
N PRO A 234 -21.52 23.16 5.65
CA PRO A 234 -22.62 23.09 4.69
C PRO A 234 -22.17 23.59 3.29
N LEU A 235 -21.33 22.81 2.65
CA LEU A 235 -20.79 23.08 1.31
C LEU A 235 -20.95 21.81 0.47
N ASP A 236 -21.39 21.97 -0.80
CA ASP A 236 -21.49 20.84 -1.72
C ASP A 236 -20.14 20.11 -1.80
N ARG A 237 -20.18 18.78 -1.75
CA ARG A 237 -18.96 17.93 -1.78
C ARG A 237 -18.11 18.10 -3.02
N ARG A 238 -18.69 18.60 -4.14
CA ARG A 238 -17.98 18.90 -5.37
C ARG A 238 -17.18 20.21 -5.30
N ILE A 239 -17.54 21.12 -4.40
CA ILE A 239 -16.85 22.42 -4.24
C ILE A 239 -15.59 22.23 -3.41
N ARG A 240 -14.43 22.55 -3.99
CA ARG A 240 -13.14 22.51 -3.29
C ARG A 240 -12.93 23.78 -2.46
N LEU A 241 -12.20 23.65 -1.35
CA LEU A 241 -11.82 24.77 -0.47
C LEU A 241 -10.47 25.39 -0.83
N ASP A 242 -9.79 24.83 -1.81
CA ASP A 242 -8.48 25.23 -2.28
C ASP A 242 -8.58 26.01 -3.63
N GLU A 243 -7.54 26.03 -4.43
CA GLU A 243 -7.47 26.78 -5.68
C GLU A 243 -7.12 25.85 -6.85
N PRO A 244 -7.42 26.22 -8.11
CA PRO A 244 -7.06 25.43 -9.29
C PRO A 244 -5.58 25.08 -9.41
N PHE A 245 -4.68 25.87 -8.80
CA PHE A 245 -3.25 25.60 -8.79
C PHE A 245 -2.83 24.56 -7.72
N ASN A 246 -3.75 24.01 -6.93
CA ASN A 246 -3.46 22.93 -5.99
C ASN A 246 -3.19 21.64 -6.75
N VAL A 247 -1.96 21.49 -7.15
CA VAL A 247 -1.47 20.37 -7.96
C VAL A 247 -0.11 19.91 -7.41
N THR A 248 0.12 18.61 -7.48
CA THR A 248 1.44 18.01 -7.33
C THR A 248 1.88 17.50 -8.69
N ASP A 249 2.98 18.05 -9.18
CA ASP A 249 3.63 17.67 -10.42
C ASP A 249 4.95 16.96 -10.11
N GLY A 250 5.15 15.78 -10.67
CA GLY A 250 6.36 15.02 -10.39
C GLY A 250 6.62 13.89 -11.37
N HIS A 251 7.75 13.23 -11.14
CA HIS A 251 8.12 12.02 -11.83
C HIS A 251 8.92 11.09 -10.95
N SER A 252 8.65 9.81 -11.10
CA SER A 252 9.33 8.74 -10.38
C SER A 252 10.02 7.79 -11.35
N ALA A 253 11.07 7.14 -10.90
CA ALA A 253 11.71 6.05 -11.62
C ALA A 253 12.00 4.89 -10.67
N LEU A 254 11.98 3.68 -11.22
CA LEU A 254 12.36 2.45 -10.54
C LEU A 254 13.20 1.60 -11.49
N THR A 255 14.40 1.26 -11.07
CA THR A 255 15.27 0.27 -11.73
C THR A 255 15.38 -0.93 -10.83
N THR A 256 15.18 -2.13 -11.37
CA THR A 256 15.35 -3.36 -10.60
C THR A 256 16.24 -4.34 -11.35
N LEU A 257 17.03 -5.10 -10.59
CA LEU A 257 17.80 -6.24 -11.07
C LEU A 257 17.51 -7.43 -10.15
N ASN A 258 17.06 -8.54 -10.71
CA ASN A 258 16.89 -9.80 -10.02
C ASN A 258 17.76 -10.86 -10.70
N VAL A 259 18.61 -11.51 -9.93
CA VAL A 259 19.43 -12.64 -10.38
C VAL A 259 19.11 -13.83 -9.50
N SER A 260 18.60 -14.90 -10.08
CA SER A 260 18.30 -16.15 -9.38
C SER A 260 19.15 -17.26 -9.99
N HIS A 261 19.94 -17.93 -9.16
CA HIS A 261 20.83 -19.01 -9.58
C HIS A 261 20.62 -20.28 -8.74
N GLU A 262 20.38 -21.40 -9.40
CA GLU A 262 20.28 -22.71 -8.75
C GLU A 262 21.67 -23.30 -8.57
N LEU A 263 22.14 -23.34 -7.33
CA LEU A 263 23.41 -23.95 -6.95
C LEU A 263 23.33 -25.49 -7.07
N SER A 264 22.18 -26.04 -6.67
CA SER A 264 21.82 -27.45 -6.77
C SER A 264 20.27 -27.55 -6.86
N PRO A 265 19.69 -28.74 -7.05
CA PRO A 265 18.22 -28.90 -7.03
C PRO A 265 17.54 -28.42 -5.75
N ASP A 266 18.26 -28.45 -4.62
CA ASP A 266 17.74 -28.08 -3.30
C ASP A 266 18.16 -26.68 -2.86
N TRP A 267 19.09 -26.02 -3.54
CA TRP A 267 19.65 -24.75 -3.10
C TRP A 267 19.66 -23.69 -4.20
N ARG A 268 19.21 -22.49 -3.84
CA ARG A 268 19.14 -21.32 -4.72
C ARG A 268 19.74 -20.10 -4.03
N VAL A 269 20.50 -19.32 -4.77
CA VAL A 269 20.90 -17.96 -4.38
C VAL A 269 20.13 -16.95 -5.22
N THR A 270 19.63 -15.90 -4.57
CA THR A 270 18.92 -14.80 -5.23
C THR A 270 19.54 -13.49 -4.82
N PHE A 271 19.87 -12.66 -5.79
CA PHE A 271 20.29 -11.27 -5.58
C PHE A 271 19.22 -10.36 -6.16
N ASP A 272 18.73 -9.43 -5.35
CA ASP A 272 17.81 -8.37 -5.74
C ASP A 272 18.45 -7.00 -5.49
N TYR A 273 18.31 -6.10 -6.44
CA TYR A 273 18.66 -4.70 -6.30
C TYR A 273 17.53 -3.83 -6.80
N SER A 274 17.23 -2.77 -6.08
CA SER A 274 16.30 -1.72 -6.53
C SER A 274 16.90 -0.33 -6.30
N TYR A 275 16.75 0.54 -7.30
CA TYR A 275 17.01 1.97 -7.23
C TYR A 275 15.75 2.71 -7.59
N SER A 276 15.25 3.55 -6.69
CA SER A 276 14.03 4.31 -6.90
C SER A 276 14.24 5.78 -6.62
N THR A 277 13.57 6.64 -7.41
CA THR A 277 13.55 8.08 -7.22
C THR A 277 12.13 8.62 -7.32
N ASP A 278 11.89 9.73 -6.62
CA ASP A 278 10.69 10.55 -6.78
C ASP A 278 11.05 12.02 -6.61
N ASP A 279 10.84 12.79 -7.67
CA ASP A 279 11.07 14.23 -7.69
C ASP A 279 9.76 14.96 -7.97
N TYR A 280 9.37 15.91 -7.10
CA TYR A 280 8.12 16.62 -7.27
C TYR A 280 8.17 18.08 -6.79
N THR A 281 7.18 18.83 -7.28
CA THR A 281 6.78 20.15 -6.76
C THR A 281 5.30 20.14 -6.42
N ASP A 282 4.89 20.91 -5.42
CA ASP A 282 3.47 21.08 -5.10
C ASP A 282 3.11 22.55 -4.86
N ASN A 283 1.81 22.85 -4.95
CA ASN A 283 1.18 24.05 -4.46
C ASN A 283 -0.10 23.69 -3.72
N GLN A 284 -0.39 24.39 -2.63
CA GLN A 284 -1.57 24.15 -1.81
C GLN A 284 -2.10 25.49 -1.24
N ALA A 285 -3.31 25.91 -1.60
CA ALA A 285 -4.08 26.85 -0.80
C ALA A 285 -4.68 26.07 0.38
N ARG A 286 -4.01 26.15 1.52
CA ARG A 286 -4.31 25.34 2.70
C ARG A 286 -5.24 26.09 3.63
N VAL A 287 -6.30 25.45 4.12
CA VAL A 287 -7.18 25.99 5.17
C VAL A 287 -6.41 26.10 6.48
N MET A 288 -6.45 27.27 7.09
CA MET A 288 -5.82 27.61 8.36
C MET A 288 -6.84 27.88 9.47
N ALA A 289 -7.99 28.47 9.13
CA ALA A 289 -9.09 28.73 10.06
C ALA A 289 -10.43 28.79 9.33
N TYR A 290 -11.50 28.58 10.09
CA TYR A 290 -12.89 28.68 9.64
C TYR A 290 -13.72 29.41 10.70
N ASN A 291 -14.52 30.36 10.28
CA ASN A 291 -15.48 31.08 11.12
C ASN A 291 -16.90 30.63 10.74
N ALA A 292 -17.53 29.84 11.61
CA ALA A 292 -18.87 29.29 11.37
C ALA A 292 -19.96 30.36 11.27
N ALA A 293 -19.85 31.45 12.03
CA ALA A 293 -20.86 32.52 12.03
C ALA A 293 -20.91 33.31 10.71
N THR A 294 -19.78 33.47 10.03
CA THR A 294 -19.67 34.25 8.78
C THR A 294 -19.49 33.41 7.53
N GLY A 295 -19.15 32.14 7.68
CA GLY A 295 -18.76 31.26 6.60
C GLY A 295 -17.35 31.54 6.03
N ALA A 296 -16.58 32.42 6.67
CA ALA A 296 -15.28 32.86 6.21
C ALA A 296 -14.20 31.78 6.46
N VAL A 297 -13.37 31.52 5.46
CA VAL A 297 -12.24 30.59 5.51
C VAL A 297 -10.94 31.36 5.31
N THR A 298 -10.06 31.27 6.30
CA THR A 298 -8.67 31.76 6.19
C THR A 298 -7.81 30.69 5.53
N ARG A 299 -7.09 31.08 4.50
CA ARG A 299 -6.18 30.18 3.77
C ARG A 299 -4.76 30.75 3.72
N ARG A 300 -3.80 29.86 3.54
CA ARG A 300 -2.40 30.19 3.24
C ARG A 300 -1.94 29.34 2.06
N VAL A 301 -1.21 29.94 1.15
CA VAL A 301 -0.55 29.17 0.09
C VAL A 301 0.77 28.64 0.62
N ASP A 302 0.86 27.33 0.67
CA ASP A 302 2.08 26.57 0.95
C ASP A 302 2.57 25.94 -0.36
N ALA A 303 3.88 25.81 -0.55
CA ALA A 303 4.44 25.08 -1.68
C ALA A 303 5.76 24.42 -1.30
N THR A 304 6.07 23.33 -2.03
CA THR A 304 7.36 22.64 -1.99
C THR A 304 8.01 22.78 -3.35
N ARG A 305 9.30 23.16 -3.38
CA ARG A 305 10.12 23.19 -4.61
C ARG A 305 11.35 22.34 -4.38
N GLY A 306 11.78 21.62 -5.44
CA GLY A 306 12.96 20.78 -5.38
C GLY A 306 12.86 19.66 -4.35
N SER A 307 11.71 19.00 -4.26
CA SER A 307 11.61 17.75 -3.49
C SER A 307 12.26 16.63 -4.27
N SER A 308 13.16 15.89 -3.62
CA SER A 308 13.84 14.72 -4.18
C SER A 308 13.93 13.62 -3.14
N MET A 309 13.46 12.44 -3.51
CA MET A 309 13.58 11.22 -2.73
C MET A 309 14.38 10.19 -3.51
N ILE A 310 15.28 9.49 -2.82
CA ILE A 310 16.11 8.44 -3.40
C ILE A 310 16.09 7.24 -2.47
N GLY A 311 15.86 6.06 -3.04
CA GLY A 311 15.92 4.77 -2.35
C GLY A 311 16.88 3.83 -3.06
N HIS A 312 17.73 3.14 -2.29
CA HIS A 312 18.49 1.98 -2.73
C HIS A 312 18.17 0.82 -1.80
N ALA A 313 17.90 -0.33 -2.34
CA ALA A 313 17.80 -1.57 -1.58
C ALA A 313 18.56 -2.68 -2.32
N ALA A 314 19.40 -3.39 -1.59
CA ALA A 314 20.14 -4.54 -2.10
C ALA A 314 19.96 -5.72 -1.17
N ARG A 315 19.70 -6.91 -1.70
CA ARG A 315 19.43 -8.12 -0.94
C ARG A 315 20.10 -9.33 -1.58
N LEU A 316 20.68 -10.16 -0.74
CA LEU A 316 21.23 -11.45 -1.13
C LEU A 316 20.60 -12.53 -0.24
N ASP A 317 19.86 -13.45 -0.83
CA ASP A 317 19.20 -14.56 -0.16
C ASP A 317 19.82 -15.90 -0.63
N LEU A 318 20.10 -16.79 0.32
CA LEU A 318 20.35 -18.20 0.10
C LEU A 318 19.15 -18.97 0.66
N THR A 319 18.44 -19.68 -0.21
CA THR A 319 17.30 -20.53 0.16
C THR A 319 17.58 -21.96 -0.19
N GLY A 320 17.15 -22.88 0.64
CA GLY A 320 17.31 -24.29 0.33
C GLY A 320 16.61 -25.23 1.30
N THR A 321 16.61 -26.49 0.93
CA THR A 321 16.08 -27.59 1.74
C THR A 321 17.21 -28.49 2.19
N ALA A 322 17.24 -28.82 3.47
CA ALA A 322 18.18 -29.78 4.08
C ALA A 322 17.45 -30.82 4.91
N ARG A 323 18.06 -31.98 5.11
CA ARG A 323 17.58 -32.99 6.08
C ARG A 323 18.56 -33.04 7.24
N LEU A 324 18.11 -32.64 8.43
CA LEU A 324 18.89 -32.62 9.66
C LEU A 324 18.12 -33.37 10.75
N GLY A 325 18.78 -34.33 11.40
CA GLY A 325 18.10 -35.13 12.43
C GLY A 325 16.88 -35.93 11.95
N GLY A 326 16.84 -36.28 10.66
CA GLY A 326 15.70 -36.96 10.03
C GLY A 326 14.54 -36.05 9.62
N MET A 327 14.56 -34.77 10.00
CA MET A 327 13.55 -33.78 9.67
C MET A 327 13.93 -32.99 8.42
N LYS A 328 12.92 -32.51 7.68
CA LYS A 328 13.09 -31.57 6.58
C LYS A 328 13.16 -30.14 7.14
N HIS A 329 14.15 -29.38 6.69
CA HIS A 329 14.36 -27.97 7.00
C HIS A 329 14.32 -27.15 5.74
N ASP A 330 13.41 -26.18 5.66
CA ASP A 330 13.40 -25.17 4.59
C ASP A 330 14.06 -23.90 5.13
N LEU A 331 15.27 -23.66 4.67
CA LEU A 331 16.21 -22.66 5.19
C LEU A 331 16.22 -21.40 4.33
N LEU A 332 16.28 -20.25 5.01
CA LEU A 332 16.55 -18.95 4.41
C LEU A 332 17.65 -18.25 5.21
N MET A 333 18.72 -17.82 4.55
CA MET A 333 19.75 -16.94 5.11
C MET A 333 19.90 -15.75 4.17
N GLY A 334 20.04 -14.56 4.73
CA GLY A 334 20.18 -13.41 3.87
C GLY A 334 20.87 -12.22 4.50
N ALA A 335 21.29 -11.31 3.63
CA ALA A 335 21.81 -10.00 3.96
C ALA A 335 21.08 -8.94 3.14
N GLU A 336 20.82 -7.79 3.76
CA GLU A 336 20.08 -6.69 3.11
C GLU A 336 20.68 -5.35 3.52
N TYR A 337 20.68 -4.42 2.59
CA TYR A 337 21.06 -3.03 2.82
C TYR A 337 19.98 -2.12 2.26
N ASP A 338 19.43 -1.25 3.11
CA ASP A 338 18.48 -0.20 2.76
C ASP A 338 19.12 1.18 2.93
N TYR A 339 18.89 2.04 1.96
CA TYR A 339 19.24 3.46 2.00
C TYR A 339 18.06 4.29 1.52
N HIS A 340 17.62 5.25 2.32
CA HIS A 340 16.61 6.23 1.96
C HIS A 340 17.12 7.64 2.23
N ARG A 341 16.86 8.55 1.29
CA ARG A 341 17.13 9.99 1.44
C ARG A 341 15.93 10.76 0.96
N THR A 342 15.49 11.72 1.76
CA THR A 342 14.50 12.73 1.40
C THR A 342 15.13 14.11 1.53
N LEU A 343 14.96 14.96 0.52
CA LEU A 343 15.30 16.37 0.55
C LEU A 343 14.12 17.17 -0.01
N ARG A 344 13.69 18.22 0.71
CA ARG A 344 12.78 19.25 0.21
C ARG A 344 13.48 20.59 0.36
N SER A 345 13.98 21.12 -0.76
CA SER A 345 14.88 22.26 -0.74
C SER A 345 14.18 23.54 -0.31
N ASP A 346 13.15 23.97 -1.01
CA ASP A 346 12.47 25.23 -0.70
C ASP A 346 11.05 24.99 -0.21
N MET A 347 10.79 25.44 1.01
CA MET A 347 9.47 25.47 1.61
C MET A 347 8.91 26.90 1.53
N ILE A 348 7.88 27.05 0.69
CA ILE A 348 7.24 28.35 0.47
C ILE A 348 6.05 28.48 1.40
N ARG A 349 5.93 29.64 2.08
CA ARG A 349 4.80 30.00 2.94
C ARG A 349 4.39 31.43 2.65
N CYS A 350 3.27 31.58 1.96
CA CYS A 350 2.68 32.90 1.69
C CYS A 350 1.97 33.47 2.94
N PRO A 351 1.65 34.74 2.98
CA PRO A 351 0.81 35.31 4.03
C PRO A 351 -0.55 34.62 4.13
N GLN A 352 -1.11 34.56 5.34
CA GLN A 352 -2.47 34.10 5.55
C GLN A 352 -3.46 35.21 5.21
N ALA A 353 -4.61 34.83 4.62
CA ALA A 353 -5.70 35.77 4.35
C ALA A 353 -7.07 35.05 4.46
N VAL A 354 -8.08 35.80 4.89
CA VAL A 354 -9.49 35.42 4.67
C VAL A 354 -9.74 35.55 3.17
N SER A 355 -9.89 34.42 2.50
CA SER A 355 -9.81 34.39 1.02
C SER A 355 -10.86 33.48 0.38
N PHE A 356 -11.76 32.92 1.18
CA PHE A 356 -12.86 32.10 0.70
C PHE A 356 -14.06 32.24 1.64
N ASN A 357 -15.27 32.14 1.11
CA ASN A 357 -16.47 32.11 1.92
C ASN A 357 -17.38 30.99 1.41
N ILE A 358 -17.82 30.11 2.30
CA ILE A 358 -18.64 28.95 1.94
C ILE A 358 -20.02 29.34 1.41
N ASN A 359 -20.54 30.52 1.82
CA ASN A 359 -21.84 31.05 1.37
C ASN A 359 -21.78 31.67 -0.04
N ARG A 360 -20.56 32.01 -0.51
CA ARG A 360 -20.28 32.59 -1.84
C ARG A 360 -18.92 32.09 -2.35
N PRO A 361 -18.82 30.80 -2.73
CA PRO A 361 -17.57 30.22 -3.19
C PRO A 361 -16.99 30.98 -4.37
N ALA A 362 -15.77 31.50 -4.24
CA ALA A 362 -15.04 32.17 -5.29
C ALA A 362 -13.55 31.81 -5.22
N TYR A 363 -12.91 31.73 -6.37
CA TYR A 363 -11.51 31.35 -6.51
C TYR A 363 -10.67 32.51 -7.05
N GLY A 364 -9.34 32.38 -6.96
CA GLY A 364 -8.40 33.39 -7.45
C GLY A 364 -8.08 34.51 -6.47
N SER A 365 -8.66 34.49 -5.27
CA SER A 365 -8.40 35.52 -4.23
C SER A 365 -7.06 35.31 -3.51
N VAL A 366 -6.47 34.13 -3.56
CA VAL A 366 -5.08 33.86 -3.16
C VAL A 366 -4.26 33.45 -4.36
N GLN A 367 -3.01 33.92 -4.40
CA GLN A 367 -2.06 33.63 -5.45
C GLN A 367 -0.85 32.91 -4.90
N THR A 368 -0.16 32.16 -5.75
CA THR A 368 1.15 31.61 -5.42
C THR A 368 2.16 32.73 -5.16
N CYS A 369 3.13 32.48 -4.30
CA CYS A 369 4.23 33.40 -4.04
C CYS A 369 5.56 32.62 -4.06
N ASN A 370 6.66 33.36 -4.04
CA ASN A 370 8.02 32.79 -4.00
C ASN A 370 8.71 33.04 -2.64
N ARG A 371 7.94 33.23 -1.56
CA ARG A 371 8.51 33.47 -0.23
C ARG A 371 9.03 32.18 0.35
N VAL A 372 10.32 31.93 0.18
CA VAL A 372 11.03 30.81 0.82
C VAL A 372 11.19 31.11 2.31
N VAL A 373 10.78 30.17 3.14
CA VAL A 373 11.00 30.24 4.60
C VAL A 373 12.26 29.44 4.95
N ALA A 374 13.36 30.16 5.17
CA ALA A 374 14.67 29.57 5.41
C ALA A 374 14.67 28.55 6.56
N THR A 375 13.98 28.85 7.66
CA THR A 375 13.90 27.96 8.85
C THR A 375 13.05 26.70 8.64
N ASP A 376 12.23 26.64 7.59
CA ASP A 376 11.40 25.47 7.24
C ASP A 376 11.94 24.71 6.01
N SER A 377 12.91 25.29 5.31
CA SER A 377 13.53 24.77 4.09
C SER A 377 14.60 23.70 4.40
N ASP A 378 15.15 23.10 3.33
CA ASP A 378 16.16 22.03 3.43
C ASP A 378 15.76 20.91 4.40
N GLN A 379 14.48 20.50 4.34
CA GLN A 379 13.99 19.35 5.10
C GLN A 379 14.69 18.09 4.59
N TYR A 380 15.63 17.60 5.38
CA TYR A 380 16.50 16.49 5.03
C TYR A 380 16.31 15.33 5.99
N GLU A 381 16.16 14.13 5.43
CA GLU A 381 16.19 12.88 6.17
C GLU A 381 17.02 11.85 5.42
N ARG A 382 17.82 11.08 6.16
CA ARG A 382 18.58 9.95 5.60
C ARG A 382 18.57 8.80 6.60
N LEU A 383 18.21 7.61 6.09
CA LEU A 383 18.28 6.33 6.79
C LEU A 383 19.26 5.42 6.06
N ARG A 384 20.17 4.77 6.80
CA ARG A 384 21.01 3.66 6.35
C ARG A 384 20.79 2.48 7.27
N SER A 385 20.59 1.30 6.69
CA SER A 385 20.16 0.15 7.48
C SER A 385 20.66 -1.18 6.90
N PRO A 386 21.92 -1.60 7.24
CA PRO A 386 22.41 -2.94 6.94
C PRO A 386 21.81 -3.98 7.90
N SER A 387 21.65 -5.21 7.43
CA SER A 387 21.13 -6.31 8.24
C SER A 387 21.52 -7.67 7.72
N VAL A 388 21.45 -8.66 8.61
CA VAL A 388 21.52 -10.08 8.30
C VAL A 388 20.34 -10.79 8.96
N TYR A 389 19.84 -11.85 8.37
CA TYR A 389 18.72 -12.62 8.88
C TYR A 389 18.84 -14.09 8.53
N PHE A 390 18.13 -14.87 9.33
CA PHE A 390 18.00 -16.31 9.20
C PHE A 390 16.59 -16.75 9.52
N GLN A 391 16.10 -17.78 8.82
CA GLN A 391 14.86 -18.45 9.12
C GLN A 391 14.95 -19.93 8.77
N ASP A 392 14.36 -20.76 9.60
CA ASP A 392 14.19 -22.18 9.40
C ASP A 392 12.72 -22.58 9.57
N ALA A 393 12.18 -23.28 8.59
CA ALA A 393 10.89 -23.95 8.70
C ALA A 393 11.16 -25.48 8.85
N ILE A 394 11.03 -25.95 10.08
CA ILE A 394 11.34 -27.31 10.49
C ILE A 394 10.07 -28.17 10.39
N HIS A 395 10.06 -29.12 9.48
CA HIS A 395 8.97 -30.09 9.35
C HIS A 395 9.23 -31.26 10.34
N LEU A 396 8.64 -31.16 11.54
CA LEU A 396 8.80 -32.18 12.58
C LEU A 396 8.19 -33.52 12.14
N ASN A 397 7.10 -33.47 11.41
CA ASN A 397 6.41 -34.57 10.74
C ASN A 397 5.45 -34.00 9.66
N ASP A 398 4.57 -34.83 9.09
CA ASP A 398 3.62 -34.40 8.04
C ASP A 398 2.57 -33.40 8.54
N GLN A 399 2.35 -33.32 9.86
CA GLN A 399 1.33 -32.46 10.47
C GLN A 399 1.92 -31.20 11.11
N TRP A 400 3.15 -31.21 11.60
CA TRP A 400 3.71 -30.12 12.38
C TRP A 400 4.89 -29.45 11.68
N ILE A 401 4.79 -28.13 11.53
CA ILE A 401 5.87 -27.27 11.04
C ILE A 401 6.14 -26.21 12.12
N VAL A 402 7.39 -26.05 12.50
CA VAL A 402 7.84 -24.96 13.38
C VAL A 402 8.70 -24.00 12.57
N VAL A 403 8.35 -22.73 12.58
CA VAL A 403 9.10 -21.69 11.91
C VAL A 403 9.79 -20.82 12.96
N ALA A 404 11.11 -20.74 12.92
CA ALA A 404 11.90 -19.87 13.77
C ALA A 404 12.80 -19.00 12.90
N GLY A 405 12.90 -17.72 13.22
CA GLY A 405 13.74 -16.79 12.48
C GLY A 405 14.13 -15.59 13.31
N ALA A 406 15.19 -14.95 12.90
CA ALA A 406 15.66 -13.72 13.52
C ALA A 406 16.37 -12.82 12.50
N ARG A 407 16.34 -11.53 12.76
CA ARG A 407 17.08 -10.50 12.03
C ARG A 407 17.90 -9.69 13.01
N TYR A 408 19.15 -9.47 12.69
CA TYR A 408 19.98 -8.45 13.32
C TYR A 408 20.09 -7.28 12.36
N GLN A 409 19.60 -6.12 12.77
CA GLN A 409 19.55 -4.93 11.95
C GLN A 409 20.22 -3.76 12.66
N GLN A 410 21.15 -3.12 11.96
CA GLN A 410 21.70 -1.83 12.36
C GLN A 410 20.96 -0.72 11.63
N TYR A 411 20.96 0.47 12.20
CA TYR A 411 20.42 1.66 11.56
C TYR A 411 21.20 2.91 11.98
N LYS A 412 21.28 3.86 11.06
CA LYS A 412 21.66 5.24 11.34
C LYS A 412 20.69 6.16 10.60
N GLN A 413 20.02 7.00 11.37
CA GLN A 413 19.04 7.96 10.87
C GLN A 413 19.38 9.37 11.32
N ILE A 414 19.43 10.30 10.38
CA ILE A 414 19.57 11.73 10.63
C ILE A 414 18.44 12.47 9.96
N SER A 415 17.91 13.51 10.62
CA SER A 415 16.86 14.35 10.09
C SER A 415 16.94 15.76 10.66
N GLY A 416 16.58 16.76 9.87
CA GLY A 416 16.57 18.15 10.27
C GLY A 416 16.11 19.07 9.16
N ARG A 417 16.19 20.36 9.39
CA ARG A 417 15.80 21.40 8.42
C ARG A 417 16.43 22.75 8.74
N GLY A 418 16.27 23.69 7.85
CA GLY A 418 16.59 25.11 8.06
C GLY A 418 17.86 25.57 7.39
N ARG A 419 17.95 26.89 7.21
CA ARG A 419 19.11 27.64 6.72
C ARG A 419 19.45 28.73 7.75
N PRO A 420 20.44 28.49 8.65
CA PRO A 420 21.33 27.34 8.72
C PRO A 420 20.61 26.03 9.13
N PHE A 421 21.16 24.90 8.73
CA PHE A 421 20.59 23.58 9.00
C PHE A 421 20.62 23.25 10.51
N VAL A 422 19.46 22.83 11.04
CA VAL A 422 19.30 22.38 12.42
C VAL A 422 19.05 20.87 12.41
N LEU A 423 19.93 20.14 13.06
CA LEU A 423 19.83 18.69 13.22
C LEU A 423 18.84 18.36 14.36
N ASN A 424 17.69 17.77 14.01
CA ASN A 424 16.64 17.41 14.96
C ASN A 424 16.69 15.94 15.38
N THR A 425 17.23 15.07 14.53
CA THR A 425 17.40 13.64 14.80
C THR A 425 18.81 13.22 14.40
N ASP A 426 19.54 12.59 15.32
CA ASP A 426 20.77 11.83 15.03
C ASP A 426 20.74 10.58 15.90
N THR A 427 20.14 9.52 15.37
CA THR A 427 19.98 8.26 16.09
C THR A 427 20.68 7.13 15.35
N SER A 428 21.33 6.27 16.12
CA SER A 428 21.93 5.04 15.60
C SER A 428 21.80 3.92 16.61
N GLY A 429 21.71 2.70 16.13
CA GLY A 429 21.57 1.55 16.99
C GLY A 429 21.47 0.25 16.23
N SER A 430 21.19 -0.80 16.97
CA SER A 430 20.92 -2.12 16.43
C SER A 430 19.75 -2.76 17.16
N LYS A 431 19.04 -3.64 16.46
CA LYS A 431 17.94 -4.42 17.02
C LYS A 431 18.03 -5.87 16.58
N PHE A 432 17.74 -6.76 17.53
CA PHE A 432 17.49 -8.17 17.27
C PHE A 432 15.98 -8.40 17.21
N VAL A 433 15.49 -8.91 16.09
CA VAL A 433 14.08 -9.01 15.76
C VAL A 433 13.72 -10.47 15.52
N PRO A 434 13.34 -11.21 16.56
CA PRO A 434 12.96 -12.61 16.46
C PRO A 434 11.52 -12.78 16.01
N ARG A 435 11.24 -13.95 15.40
CA ARG A 435 9.90 -14.51 15.20
C ARG A 435 9.91 -16.01 15.46
N VAL A 436 8.83 -16.52 16.00
CA VAL A 436 8.59 -17.96 16.15
C VAL A 436 7.12 -18.24 15.85
N GLY A 437 6.86 -19.29 15.12
CA GLY A 437 5.50 -19.73 14.82
C GLY A 437 5.45 -21.25 14.66
N ALA A 438 4.25 -21.79 14.78
CA ALA A 438 3.98 -23.18 14.52
C ALA A 438 2.74 -23.33 13.66
N VAL A 439 2.73 -24.32 12.81
CA VAL A 439 1.59 -24.74 11.99
C VAL A 439 1.26 -26.19 12.32
N TYR A 440 -0.03 -26.45 12.55
CA TYR A 440 -0.59 -27.78 12.67
C TYR A 440 -1.52 -28.08 11.50
N LYS A 441 -1.14 -28.99 10.64
CA LYS A 441 -1.94 -29.45 9.50
C LYS A 441 -2.89 -30.54 9.96
N ALA A 442 -4.12 -30.16 10.29
CA ALA A 442 -5.14 -31.12 10.73
C ALA A 442 -5.58 -32.04 9.59
N THR A 443 -5.59 -31.50 8.36
CA THR A 443 -5.84 -32.24 7.12
C THR A 443 -4.96 -31.64 6.00
N PRO A 444 -4.84 -32.27 4.84
CA PRO A 444 -4.14 -31.68 3.69
C PRO A 444 -4.68 -30.31 3.24
N SER A 445 -5.92 -29.96 3.62
CA SER A 445 -6.61 -28.73 3.22
C SER A 445 -6.93 -27.80 4.39
N THR A 446 -6.50 -28.12 5.61
CA THR A 446 -6.80 -27.32 6.81
C THR A 446 -5.58 -27.25 7.72
N SER A 447 -5.16 -26.04 8.05
CA SER A 447 -4.11 -25.81 9.03
C SER A 447 -4.54 -24.81 10.10
N PHE A 448 -4.02 -25.01 11.31
CA PHE A 448 -4.06 -24.04 12.41
C PHE A 448 -2.65 -23.53 12.64
N TYR A 449 -2.53 -22.27 13.06
CA TYR A 449 -1.23 -21.71 13.34
C TYR A 449 -1.24 -20.78 14.55
N ALA A 450 -0.06 -20.59 15.12
CA ALA A 450 0.21 -19.58 16.13
C ALA A 450 1.57 -18.95 15.84
N ASN A 451 1.71 -17.64 16.07
CA ASN A 451 3.00 -16.97 15.99
C ASN A 451 3.17 -15.87 17.03
N VAL A 452 4.42 -15.58 17.33
CA VAL A 452 4.85 -14.38 18.03
C VAL A 452 5.99 -13.75 17.26
N ALA A 453 5.91 -12.43 17.04
CA ALA A 453 6.92 -11.71 16.28
C ALA A 453 7.11 -10.28 16.81
N LYS A 454 8.36 -9.80 16.74
CA LYS A 454 8.72 -8.41 17.05
C LYS A 454 8.81 -7.57 15.79
N SER A 455 8.63 -6.26 15.97
CA SER A 455 8.92 -5.22 14.99
C SER A 455 9.59 -4.03 15.65
N PHE A 456 10.22 -3.16 14.86
CA PHE A 456 10.75 -1.91 15.37
C PHE A 456 10.82 -0.86 14.28
N ARG A 457 10.80 0.42 14.69
CA ARG A 457 10.97 1.55 13.80
C ARG A 457 11.71 2.70 14.52
N PRO A 458 12.86 3.17 14.01
CA PRO A 458 13.49 4.39 14.50
C PRO A 458 12.56 5.58 14.36
N GLN A 459 12.65 6.51 15.30
CA GLN A 459 11.85 7.73 15.30
C GLN A 459 12.66 8.89 14.71
N SER A 460 12.02 9.69 13.86
CA SER A 460 12.64 10.88 13.28
C SER A 460 11.64 12.01 13.07
N SER A 461 12.14 13.25 13.06
CA SER A 461 11.35 14.43 12.75
C SER A 461 12.20 15.50 12.08
N PHE A 462 11.66 16.13 11.01
CA PHE A 462 12.25 17.33 10.44
C PHE A 462 12.12 18.55 11.36
N SER A 463 11.02 18.62 12.12
CA SER A 463 10.58 19.86 12.77
C SER A 463 10.74 19.88 14.28
N SER A 464 10.74 18.73 14.92
CA SER A 464 10.82 18.60 16.37
C SER A 464 12.13 17.95 16.77
N TYR A 465 12.75 18.44 17.82
CA TYR A 465 13.95 17.81 18.35
C TYR A 465 13.62 16.43 18.91
N MET A 466 14.21 15.41 18.34
CA MET A 466 14.06 14.01 18.74
C MET A 466 15.34 13.45 19.39
N GLY A 467 16.49 14.11 19.13
CA GLY A 467 17.78 13.65 19.63
C GLY A 467 18.07 12.19 19.26
N ASN A 468 18.31 11.36 20.26
CA ASN A 468 18.56 9.92 20.13
C ASN A 468 17.50 9.12 20.93
N LEU A 469 16.22 9.34 20.63
CA LEU A 469 15.15 8.58 21.28
C LEU A 469 15.23 7.09 20.92
N PRO A 470 14.80 6.19 21.83
CA PRO A 470 14.68 4.77 21.51
C PRO A 470 13.73 4.55 20.35
N PRO A 471 13.94 3.53 19.51
CA PRO A 471 12.98 3.20 18.45
C PRO A 471 11.66 2.72 19.06
N GLU A 472 10.57 2.96 18.34
CA GLU A 472 9.29 2.29 18.59
C GLU A 472 9.50 0.78 18.45
N GLU A 473 8.94 -0.01 19.35
CA GLU A 473 9.00 -1.47 19.32
C GLU A 473 7.60 -2.06 19.33
N GLY A 474 7.39 -3.09 18.52
CA GLY A 474 6.13 -3.83 18.45
C GLY A 474 6.30 -5.29 18.86
N LEU A 475 5.31 -5.80 19.58
CA LEU A 475 5.19 -7.22 19.89
C LEU A 475 3.77 -7.67 19.53
N THR A 476 3.68 -8.70 18.70
CA THR A 476 2.39 -9.26 18.26
C THR A 476 2.31 -10.75 18.55
N TYR A 477 1.16 -11.16 19.03
CA TYR A 477 0.71 -12.55 19.14
C TYR A 477 -0.45 -12.75 18.18
N GLU A 478 -0.42 -13.84 17.44
CA GLU A 478 -1.46 -14.19 16.48
C GLU A 478 -1.73 -15.69 16.51
N VAL A 479 -3.00 -16.06 16.46
CA VAL A 479 -3.46 -17.43 16.21
C VAL A 479 -4.47 -17.42 15.08
N GLY A 480 -4.50 -18.48 14.29
CA GLY A 480 -5.43 -18.52 13.16
C GLY A 480 -5.64 -19.90 12.58
N ALA A 481 -6.50 -19.93 11.58
CA ALA A 481 -6.82 -21.13 10.81
C ALA A 481 -6.88 -20.80 9.33
N LYS A 482 -6.45 -21.72 8.49
CA LYS A 482 -6.48 -21.62 7.03
C LYS A 482 -7.13 -22.84 6.41
N TRP A 483 -7.89 -22.61 5.39
CA TRP A 483 -8.59 -23.63 4.63
C TRP A 483 -8.34 -23.47 3.14
N GLU A 484 -8.09 -24.58 2.48
CA GLU A 484 -8.08 -24.70 1.04
C GLU A 484 -9.18 -25.71 0.67
N MET A 485 -10.34 -25.19 0.24
CA MET A 485 -11.50 -25.98 -0.07
C MET A 485 -11.47 -26.46 -1.52
N ALA A 486 -12.35 -27.41 -1.84
CA ALA A 486 -12.50 -27.85 -3.22
C ALA A 486 -12.75 -26.68 -4.19
N ARG A 487 -12.34 -26.82 -5.45
CA ARG A 487 -12.48 -25.83 -6.53
C ARG A 487 -11.66 -24.54 -6.35
N GLY A 488 -10.69 -24.53 -5.40
CA GLY A 488 -9.79 -23.41 -5.24
C GLY A 488 -10.35 -22.24 -4.45
N LEU A 489 -11.28 -22.48 -3.54
CA LEU A 489 -11.70 -21.52 -2.54
C LEU A 489 -10.76 -21.60 -1.35
N THR A 490 -10.15 -20.47 -0.97
CA THR A 490 -9.30 -20.33 0.22
C THR A 490 -9.98 -19.46 1.26
N ALA A 491 -9.79 -19.78 2.52
CA ALA A 491 -10.22 -18.95 3.64
C ALA A 491 -9.11 -18.85 4.69
N ASN A 492 -9.03 -17.70 5.34
CA ASN A 492 -8.10 -17.43 6.44
C ASN A 492 -8.85 -16.70 7.55
N LEU A 493 -8.70 -17.17 8.79
CA LEU A 493 -9.19 -16.54 10.02
C LEU A 493 -8.01 -16.28 10.93
N ALA A 494 -7.90 -15.07 11.46
CA ALA A 494 -6.85 -14.67 12.40
C ALA A 494 -7.44 -13.92 13.59
N VAL A 495 -6.88 -14.19 14.78
CA VAL A 495 -7.11 -13.42 16.00
C VAL A 495 -5.75 -12.93 16.49
N TYR A 496 -5.64 -11.64 16.77
CA TYR A 496 -4.37 -11.02 17.12
C TYR A 496 -4.46 -10.02 18.27
N THR A 497 -3.33 -9.81 18.92
CA THR A 497 -3.06 -8.66 19.78
C THR A 497 -1.66 -8.15 19.47
N ALA A 498 -1.52 -6.85 19.31
CA ALA A 498 -0.28 -6.16 18.98
C ALA A 498 -0.10 -4.95 19.90
N ASP A 499 0.98 -4.90 20.63
CA ASP A 499 1.41 -3.76 21.43
C ASP A 499 2.53 -3.02 20.70
N LYS A 500 2.48 -1.69 20.73
CA LYS A 500 3.53 -0.79 20.25
C LYS A 500 3.93 0.12 21.40
N GLU A 501 5.20 0.11 21.74
CA GLU A 501 5.80 0.85 22.85
C GLU A 501 6.79 1.90 22.34
N ASN A 502 7.24 2.79 23.22
CA ASN A 502 8.12 3.93 22.92
C ASN A 502 7.49 4.90 21.90
N VAL A 503 6.16 4.98 21.85
CA VAL A 503 5.49 5.95 20.97
C VAL A 503 5.77 7.36 21.47
N THR A 504 6.18 8.25 20.56
CA THR A 504 6.52 9.63 20.93
C THR A 504 5.27 10.45 21.22
N TYR A 505 5.32 11.20 22.32
CA TYR A 505 4.38 12.27 22.64
C TYR A 505 5.14 13.54 23.09
N PHE A 506 4.44 14.66 23.20
CA PHE A 506 4.96 15.94 23.62
C PHE A 506 4.39 16.30 24.99
N GLU A 507 5.25 16.61 25.95
CA GLU A 507 4.86 16.97 27.32
C GLU A 507 5.35 18.39 27.64
N ASN A 508 4.50 19.18 28.26
CA ASN A 508 4.88 20.51 28.73
C ASN A 508 5.41 20.41 30.17
N VAL A 509 6.73 20.50 30.30
CA VAL A 509 7.42 20.47 31.60
C VAL A 509 7.88 21.89 31.94
N ASN A 510 7.22 22.54 32.90
CA ASN A 510 7.54 23.89 33.33
C ASN A 510 7.59 24.94 32.20
N GLY A 511 6.69 24.84 31.22
CA GLY A 511 6.62 25.76 30.10
C GLY A 511 7.52 25.39 28.91
N VAL A 512 8.30 24.33 29.02
CA VAL A 512 9.15 23.78 27.95
C VAL A 512 8.48 22.52 27.40
N ILE A 513 8.28 22.46 26.08
CA ILE A 513 7.77 21.26 25.43
C ILE A 513 8.93 20.27 25.24
N GLU A 514 8.86 19.18 25.98
CA GLU A 514 9.81 18.06 25.87
C GLU A 514 9.22 16.94 25.03
N THR A 515 10.06 16.27 24.25
CA THR A 515 9.71 15.08 23.48
C THR A 515 10.01 13.84 24.31
N ARG A 516 9.01 13.01 24.54
CA ARG A 516 9.11 11.76 25.29
C ARG A 516 8.81 10.56 24.38
N ALA A 517 9.54 9.47 24.57
CA ALA A 517 9.30 8.20 23.90
C ALA A 517 8.89 7.13 24.94
N ALA A 518 7.70 7.29 25.51
CA ALA A 518 7.17 6.42 26.55
C ALA A 518 5.70 6.04 26.32
N GLY A 519 5.10 6.51 25.22
CA GLY A 519 3.72 6.18 24.87
C GLY A 519 3.54 4.71 24.47
N LYS A 520 2.33 4.20 24.66
CA LYS A 520 1.95 2.83 24.30
C LYS A 520 0.62 2.79 23.59
N VAL A 521 0.54 1.98 22.55
CA VAL A 521 -0.67 1.71 21.79
C VAL A 521 -0.90 0.20 21.72
N ARG A 522 -2.15 -0.21 21.91
CA ARG A 522 -2.57 -1.62 21.73
C ARG A 522 -3.60 -1.71 20.64
N SER A 523 -3.42 -2.66 19.74
CA SER A 523 -4.43 -3.09 18.77
C SER A 523 -4.71 -4.58 18.93
N ARG A 524 -5.99 -4.93 18.91
CA ARG A 524 -6.44 -6.33 18.94
C ARG A 524 -7.63 -6.50 18.00
N GLY A 525 -7.76 -7.69 17.43
CA GLY A 525 -8.83 -7.87 16.47
C GLY A 525 -9.00 -9.30 16.00
N VAL A 526 -10.03 -9.44 15.17
CA VAL A 526 -10.37 -10.66 14.43
C VAL A 526 -10.47 -10.30 12.96
N GLU A 527 -9.89 -11.11 12.10
CA GLU A 527 -9.89 -10.92 10.65
C GLU A 527 -10.28 -12.21 9.96
N MET A 528 -11.09 -12.10 8.91
CA MET A 528 -11.47 -13.19 8.04
C MET A 528 -11.36 -12.74 6.59
N ASP A 529 -10.72 -13.55 5.77
CA ASP A 529 -10.59 -13.32 4.32
C ASP A 529 -10.91 -14.61 3.58
N VAL A 530 -11.69 -14.50 2.51
CA VAL A 530 -12.11 -15.61 1.65
C VAL A 530 -11.90 -15.21 0.19
N SER A 531 -11.28 -16.06 -0.63
CA SER A 531 -11.12 -15.79 -2.06
C SER A 531 -11.05 -17.08 -2.87
N GLY A 532 -11.58 -17.05 -4.10
CA GLY A 532 -11.55 -18.19 -4.99
C GLY A 532 -12.88 -18.46 -5.69
N ARG A 533 -13.08 -19.70 -6.14
CA ARG A 533 -14.31 -20.14 -6.82
C ARG A 533 -15.22 -20.90 -5.87
N LEU A 534 -16.49 -20.47 -5.79
CA LEU A 534 -17.56 -21.19 -5.10
C LEU A 534 -18.12 -22.31 -5.97
N THR A 535 -18.34 -22.02 -7.25
CA THR A 535 -18.78 -22.96 -8.30
C THR A 535 -17.94 -22.74 -9.55
N ASP A 536 -18.21 -23.45 -10.62
CA ASP A 536 -17.53 -23.23 -11.89
C ASP A 536 -17.85 -21.85 -12.48
N GLN A 537 -19.02 -21.27 -12.13
CA GLN A 537 -19.48 -19.97 -12.58
C GLN A 537 -19.22 -18.85 -11.56
N TRP A 538 -19.32 -19.12 -10.26
CA TRP A 538 -19.19 -18.11 -9.22
C TRP A 538 -17.76 -18.00 -8.67
N SER A 539 -17.20 -16.80 -8.77
CA SER A 539 -15.97 -16.41 -8.08
C SER A 539 -16.26 -15.33 -7.04
N VAL A 540 -15.58 -15.39 -5.90
CA VAL A 540 -15.78 -14.45 -4.80
C VAL A 540 -14.46 -14.00 -4.21
N ILE A 541 -14.44 -12.75 -3.72
CA ILE A 541 -13.46 -12.26 -2.76
C ILE A 541 -14.23 -11.52 -1.66
N ALA A 542 -13.98 -11.88 -0.40
CA ALA A 542 -14.69 -11.34 0.75
C ALA A 542 -13.75 -11.14 1.92
N SER A 543 -14.00 -10.12 2.71
CA SER A 543 -13.23 -9.85 3.91
C SER A 543 -14.09 -9.26 5.03
N TYR A 544 -13.70 -9.53 6.28
CA TYR A 544 -14.24 -8.89 7.46
C TYR A 544 -13.13 -8.67 8.48
N ALA A 545 -13.13 -7.53 9.14
CA ALA A 545 -12.29 -7.28 10.29
C ALA A 545 -13.04 -6.55 11.41
N PHE A 546 -12.75 -6.99 12.64
CA PHE A 546 -12.93 -6.20 13.85
C PHE A 546 -11.55 -5.74 14.34
N THR A 547 -11.37 -4.44 14.57
CA THR A 547 -10.11 -3.83 15.02
C THR A 547 -10.38 -2.86 16.17
N ASP A 548 -9.83 -3.14 17.36
CA ASP A 548 -9.88 -2.26 18.53
C ASP A 548 -8.47 -1.74 18.82
N ALA A 549 -8.16 -0.54 18.31
CA ALA A 549 -6.85 0.11 18.44
C ALA A 549 -6.96 1.35 19.34
N VAL A 550 -6.31 1.30 20.50
CA VAL A 550 -6.47 2.27 21.59
C VAL A 550 -5.10 2.68 22.14
N VAL A 551 -4.94 3.96 22.43
CA VAL A 551 -3.80 4.51 23.17
C VAL A 551 -3.88 4.04 24.62
N LYS A 552 -2.82 3.43 25.12
CA LYS A 552 -2.74 2.91 26.50
C LYS A 552 -1.99 3.83 27.43
N GLU A 553 -0.96 4.50 26.92
CA GLU A 553 -0.12 5.40 27.69
C GLU A 553 0.21 6.63 26.85
N ASP A 554 -0.30 7.79 27.24
CA ASP A 554 -0.08 9.11 26.66
C ASP A 554 -0.74 10.14 27.59
N PRO A 555 -0.13 11.29 27.88
CA PRO A 555 -0.72 12.31 28.78
C PRO A 555 -2.10 12.79 28.36
N ASP A 556 -2.31 12.98 27.04
CA ASP A 556 -3.50 13.60 26.48
C ASP A 556 -4.51 12.61 25.87
N TYR A 557 -4.01 11.45 25.40
CA TYR A 557 -4.80 10.56 24.55
C TYR A 557 -5.04 9.17 25.15
N THR A 558 -4.65 8.91 26.40
CA THR A 558 -4.94 7.61 27.05
C THR A 558 -6.42 7.28 27.01
N GLY A 559 -6.75 6.06 26.54
CA GLY A 559 -8.12 5.58 26.34
C GLY A 559 -8.75 5.99 25.01
N LYS A 560 -8.13 6.88 24.22
CA LYS A 560 -8.65 7.30 22.91
C LYS A 560 -8.39 6.24 21.86
N GLN A 561 -9.34 6.11 20.93
CA GLN A 561 -9.20 5.28 19.74
C GLN A 561 -8.32 6.00 18.70
N LEU A 562 -7.49 5.29 17.96
CA LEU A 562 -6.65 5.88 16.93
C LEU A 562 -7.48 6.45 15.77
N ALA A 563 -7.07 7.63 15.27
CA ALA A 563 -7.72 8.28 14.14
C ALA A 563 -7.68 7.41 12.87
N ASN A 564 -8.73 7.49 12.05
CA ASN A 564 -8.96 6.71 10.83
C ASN A 564 -9.10 5.18 11.02
N VAL A 565 -9.01 4.65 12.24
CA VAL A 565 -9.23 3.22 12.51
C VAL A 565 -10.70 2.94 12.72
N ALA A 566 -11.31 2.21 11.79
CA ALA A 566 -12.68 1.73 11.93
C ALA A 566 -12.72 0.43 12.75
N ARG A 567 -13.68 0.28 13.67
CA ARG A 567 -13.84 -0.97 14.43
C ARG A 567 -14.29 -2.13 13.56
N HIS A 568 -15.11 -1.87 12.55
CA HIS A 568 -15.59 -2.89 11.62
C HIS A 568 -15.36 -2.45 10.20
N THR A 569 -14.73 -3.33 9.42
CA THR A 569 -14.63 -3.23 7.97
C THR A 569 -15.10 -4.53 7.35
N ALA A 570 -15.81 -4.46 6.24
CA ALA A 570 -16.27 -5.63 5.51
C ALA A 570 -16.27 -5.33 4.02
N SER A 571 -15.95 -6.33 3.20
CA SER A 571 -16.12 -6.27 1.76
C SER A 571 -16.55 -7.64 1.21
N LEU A 572 -17.31 -7.59 0.12
CA LEU A 572 -17.67 -8.75 -0.68
C LEU A 572 -17.74 -8.31 -2.12
N PHE A 573 -17.06 -9.01 -3.01
CA PHE A 573 -17.26 -8.92 -4.44
C PHE A 573 -17.50 -10.33 -4.98
N ALA A 574 -18.61 -10.50 -5.72
CA ALA A 574 -18.97 -11.74 -6.36
C ALA A 574 -19.09 -11.52 -7.87
N MET A 575 -18.55 -12.44 -8.65
CA MET A 575 -18.57 -12.43 -10.11
C MET A 575 -19.18 -13.73 -10.60
N TYR A 576 -20.11 -13.62 -11.53
CA TYR A 576 -20.73 -14.73 -12.25
C TYR A 576 -20.25 -14.74 -13.68
N ASP A 577 -19.64 -15.85 -14.10
CA ASP A 577 -19.21 -16.10 -15.46
C ASP A 577 -20.25 -17.01 -16.16
N PHE A 578 -20.95 -16.47 -17.13
CA PHE A 578 -21.92 -17.20 -17.92
C PHE A 578 -21.28 -18.22 -18.88
N GLY A 579 -19.93 -18.21 -18.96
CA GLY A 579 -19.20 -19.04 -19.92
C GLY A 579 -19.36 -18.56 -21.34
N VAL A 580 -19.32 -19.52 -22.26
CA VAL A 580 -19.54 -19.27 -23.70
C VAL A 580 -21.05 -19.32 -23.98
N LEU A 581 -21.59 -18.21 -24.47
CA LEU A 581 -22.97 -18.08 -24.87
C LEU A 581 -23.24 -18.81 -26.23
N ASP A 582 -24.50 -19.00 -26.59
CA ASP A 582 -24.91 -19.67 -27.85
C ASP A 582 -24.31 -19.01 -29.12
N ASN A 583 -24.00 -17.72 -29.07
CA ASN A 583 -23.34 -16.99 -30.16
C ASN A 583 -21.81 -17.11 -30.15
N GLY A 584 -21.22 -17.94 -29.26
CA GLY A 584 -19.79 -18.17 -29.16
C GLY A 584 -19.02 -17.13 -28.33
N ASN A 585 -19.70 -16.10 -27.80
CA ASN A 585 -19.05 -15.01 -27.01
C ASN A 585 -19.13 -15.26 -25.50
N GLY A 586 -18.32 -14.57 -24.73
CA GLY A 586 -18.32 -14.65 -23.26
C GLY A 586 -19.09 -13.51 -22.62
N PHE A 587 -19.70 -13.76 -21.45
CA PHE A 587 -20.36 -12.72 -20.66
C PHE A 587 -20.11 -12.92 -19.17
N LYS A 588 -19.83 -11.82 -18.45
CA LYS A 588 -19.62 -11.80 -17.00
C LYS A 588 -20.39 -10.67 -16.36
N LEU A 589 -20.94 -10.93 -15.19
CA LEU A 589 -21.52 -9.92 -14.31
C LEU A 589 -20.88 -10.01 -12.93
N GLY A 590 -20.62 -8.86 -12.32
CA GLY A 590 -20.10 -8.81 -10.96
C GLY A 590 -20.75 -7.68 -10.15
N ALA A 591 -20.82 -7.89 -8.84
CA ALA A 591 -21.24 -6.86 -7.91
C ALA A 591 -20.45 -6.99 -6.61
N GLY A 592 -20.21 -5.84 -5.97
CA GLY A 592 -19.51 -5.77 -4.71
C GLY A 592 -20.14 -4.78 -3.74
N VAL A 593 -19.90 -5.01 -2.46
CA VAL A 593 -20.24 -4.09 -1.37
C VAL A 593 -19.04 -3.92 -0.46
N ARG A 594 -18.77 -2.69 -0.06
CA ARG A 594 -17.75 -2.36 0.93
C ARG A 594 -18.38 -1.52 2.03
N GLY A 595 -18.19 -1.94 3.29
CA GLY A 595 -18.68 -1.28 4.49
C GLY A 595 -17.57 -0.93 5.46
N VAL A 596 -17.63 0.27 6.04
CA VAL A 596 -16.69 0.77 7.05
C VAL A 596 -17.51 1.42 8.17
N SER A 597 -17.30 1.01 9.42
CA SER A 597 -18.01 1.61 10.57
C SER A 597 -17.51 3.03 10.86
N LYS A 598 -18.23 3.77 11.71
CA LYS A 598 -17.76 5.08 12.20
C LYS A 598 -16.37 4.96 12.84
N ARG A 599 -15.55 6.01 12.66
CA ARG A 599 -14.18 6.06 13.16
C ARG A 599 -13.77 7.46 13.57
N PRO A 600 -12.84 7.63 14.52
CA PRO A 600 -12.36 8.96 14.90
C PRO A 600 -11.74 9.69 13.70
N GLY A 601 -12.08 10.95 13.51
CA GLY A 601 -11.48 11.82 12.50
C GLY A 601 -10.21 12.50 13.00
N ILE A 602 -9.97 12.49 14.31
CA ILE A 602 -8.82 13.13 14.96
C ILE A 602 -8.41 12.35 16.22
N ASN A 603 -7.15 12.49 16.64
CA ASN A 603 -6.57 11.69 17.73
C ASN A 603 -7.21 11.93 19.09
N ASP A 604 -7.71 13.13 19.37
CA ASP A 604 -8.43 13.47 20.62
C ASP A 604 -9.85 12.92 20.68
N ASN A 605 -10.34 12.33 19.58
CA ASN A 605 -11.69 11.80 19.39
C ASN A 605 -12.81 12.85 19.56
N SER A 606 -12.53 14.14 19.34
CA SER A 606 -13.52 15.22 19.42
C SER A 606 -14.60 15.12 18.35
N TYR A 607 -14.35 14.41 17.25
CA TYR A 607 -15.36 14.06 16.26
C TYR A 607 -15.09 12.70 15.60
N PHE A 608 -16.15 12.14 15.00
CA PHE A 608 -16.12 10.87 14.29
C PHE A 608 -16.62 11.04 12.86
N LEU A 609 -15.86 10.50 11.91
CA LEU A 609 -16.34 10.31 10.55
C LEU A 609 -17.44 9.23 10.55
N PRO A 610 -18.60 9.48 9.91
CA PRO A 610 -19.69 8.51 9.87
C PRO A 610 -19.28 7.22 9.15
N GLY A 611 -19.91 6.12 9.52
CA GLY A 611 -19.80 4.86 8.80
C GLY A 611 -20.50 4.94 7.44
N TYR A 612 -20.06 4.09 6.51
CA TYR A 612 -20.64 4.04 5.17
C TYR A 612 -20.67 2.63 4.61
N GLY A 613 -21.54 2.44 3.63
CA GLY A 613 -21.56 1.31 2.72
C GLY A 613 -21.67 1.81 1.28
N VAL A 614 -20.84 1.27 0.39
CA VAL A 614 -20.85 1.55 -1.05
C VAL A 614 -21.02 0.27 -1.84
N VAL A 615 -21.71 0.35 -2.97
CA VAL A 615 -21.95 -0.78 -3.86
C VAL A 615 -21.35 -0.48 -5.21
N ASP A 616 -20.63 -1.44 -5.74
CA ASP A 616 -20.02 -1.40 -7.07
C ASP A 616 -20.59 -2.53 -7.95
N ALA A 617 -20.59 -2.34 -9.26
CA ALA A 617 -21.07 -3.35 -10.22
C ALA A 617 -20.20 -3.36 -11.47
N MET A 618 -20.13 -4.49 -12.15
CA MET A 618 -19.46 -4.63 -13.44
C MET A 618 -20.22 -5.53 -14.39
N ALA A 619 -20.08 -5.28 -15.69
CA ALA A 619 -20.48 -6.17 -16.75
C ALA A 619 -19.39 -6.22 -17.81
N ALA A 620 -19.04 -7.41 -18.28
CA ALA A 620 -18.04 -7.58 -19.33
C ALA A 620 -18.57 -8.53 -20.42
N TYR A 621 -18.42 -8.11 -21.67
CA TYR A 621 -18.79 -8.91 -22.84
C TYR A 621 -17.54 -9.13 -23.70
N THR A 622 -17.19 -10.39 -23.94
CA THR A 622 -16.02 -10.78 -24.72
C THR A 622 -16.44 -11.34 -26.06
N PHE A 623 -16.07 -10.65 -27.14
CA PHE A 623 -16.16 -11.15 -28.50
C PHE A 623 -15.03 -12.15 -28.74
N ASN A 624 -15.33 -13.43 -28.85
CA ASN A 624 -14.39 -14.51 -29.08
C ASN A 624 -13.95 -14.57 -30.55
N THR A 625 -13.18 -13.60 -30.98
CA THR A 625 -12.54 -13.54 -32.30
C THR A 625 -11.11 -14.14 -32.20
N ARG A 626 -10.36 -14.17 -33.32
CA ARG A 626 -8.95 -14.59 -33.32
C ARG A 626 -8.13 -13.85 -32.24
N ASN A 627 -8.38 -12.57 -32.06
CA ASN A 627 -7.88 -11.76 -30.98
C ASN A 627 -9.10 -11.31 -30.14
N PRO A 628 -9.35 -11.95 -28.99
CA PRO A 628 -10.51 -11.65 -28.17
C PRO A 628 -10.59 -10.17 -27.77
N VAL A 629 -11.77 -9.57 -27.99
CA VAL A 629 -12.05 -8.18 -27.60
C VAL A 629 -13.04 -8.19 -26.47
N THR A 630 -12.67 -7.60 -25.33
CA THR A 630 -13.57 -7.46 -24.17
C THR A 630 -13.99 -6.00 -24.02
N VAL A 631 -15.30 -5.76 -23.97
CA VAL A 631 -15.91 -4.48 -23.59
C VAL A 631 -16.42 -4.63 -22.17
N GLN A 632 -15.99 -3.74 -21.27
CA GLN A 632 -16.33 -3.82 -19.85
C GLN A 632 -16.86 -2.48 -19.34
N LEU A 633 -17.97 -2.52 -18.63
CA LEU A 633 -18.57 -1.42 -17.89
C LEU A 633 -18.35 -1.65 -16.39
N ASN A 634 -17.74 -0.69 -15.71
CA ASN A 634 -17.63 -0.67 -14.25
C ASN A 634 -18.40 0.53 -13.70
N LEU A 635 -19.25 0.27 -12.72
CA LEU A 635 -20.03 1.25 -11.98
C LEU A 635 -19.55 1.26 -10.54
N ARG A 636 -19.04 2.39 -10.07
CA ARG A 636 -18.55 2.56 -8.69
C ARG A 636 -19.49 3.45 -7.91
N ASN A 637 -19.64 3.16 -6.62
CA ASN A 637 -20.56 3.86 -5.75
C ASN A 637 -21.94 4.06 -6.41
N LEU A 638 -22.55 2.93 -6.81
CA LEU A 638 -23.76 2.87 -7.65
C LEU A 638 -24.91 3.73 -7.14
N PHE A 639 -25.03 3.89 -5.82
CA PHE A 639 -26.08 4.67 -5.17
C PHE A 639 -25.66 6.10 -4.81
N ASP A 640 -24.53 6.57 -5.34
CA ASP A 640 -23.99 7.92 -5.13
C ASP A 640 -23.87 8.33 -3.64
N ARG A 641 -23.52 7.39 -2.77
CA ARG A 641 -23.39 7.61 -1.33
C ARG A 641 -22.29 8.63 -1.05
N THR A 642 -22.60 9.67 -0.29
CA THR A 642 -21.59 10.59 0.25
C THR A 642 -20.91 9.94 1.45
N TYR A 643 -19.58 9.85 1.43
CA TYR A 643 -18.79 9.26 2.51
C TYR A 643 -17.41 9.94 2.60
N PHE A 644 -16.69 9.66 3.69
CA PHE A 644 -15.32 10.11 3.88
C PHE A 644 -14.37 8.93 3.75
N SER A 645 -13.31 9.06 2.93
CA SER A 645 -12.28 8.03 2.81
C SER A 645 -11.28 8.08 3.96
N SER A 646 -10.86 9.29 4.37
CA SER A 646 -9.89 9.50 5.45
C SER A 646 -9.95 10.92 6.02
N SER A 647 -9.18 11.15 7.08
CA SER A 647 -8.90 12.48 7.63
C SER A 647 -7.39 12.68 7.79
N LEU A 648 -6.97 13.89 8.11
CA LEU A 648 -5.58 14.19 8.48
C LEU A 648 -5.17 13.53 9.82
N GLY A 649 -6.12 13.16 10.67
CA GLY A 649 -5.87 12.58 11.99
C GLY A 649 -5.40 13.58 13.06
N SER A 650 -4.86 14.73 12.65
CA SER A 650 -4.31 15.77 13.53
C SER A 650 -5.00 17.13 13.40
N SER A 651 -5.99 17.24 12.51
CA SER A 651 -6.69 18.52 12.25
C SER A 651 -8.08 18.29 11.67
N ARG A 652 -9.04 19.11 12.09
CA ARG A 652 -10.40 19.12 11.53
C ARG A 652 -10.50 19.76 10.13
N TYR A 653 -9.42 20.34 9.60
CA TYR A 653 -9.38 21.06 8.33
C TYR A 653 -8.97 20.18 7.13
N GLY A 654 -9.13 18.88 7.22
CA GLY A 654 -8.79 17.99 6.14
C GLY A 654 -9.45 16.62 6.29
N ASN A 655 -10.67 16.52 5.76
CA ASN A 655 -11.44 15.28 5.71
C ASN A 655 -11.73 14.98 4.23
N ALA A 656 -11.09 13.94 3.70
CA ALA A 656 -11.20 13.57 2.31
C ALA A 656 -12.54 12.89 2.04
N TYR A 657 -13.30 13.40 1.09
CA TYR A 657 -14.48 12.70 0.59
C TYR A 657 -14.08 11.48 -0.23
N GLY A 658 -14.90 10.44 -0.15
CA GLY A 658 -14.86 9.35 -1.11
C GLY A 658 -15.47 9.76 -2.45
N GLU A 659 -15.09 9.03 -3.50
CA GLU A 659 -15.53 9.28 -4.87
C GLU A 659 -17.05 9.08 -4.99
N PRO A 660 -17.78 9.99 -5.68
CA PRO A 660 -19.19 9.83 -5.98
C PRO A 660 -19.42 8.72 -7.01
N PHE A 661 -20.66 8.54 -7.46
CA PHE A 661 -20.95 7.65 -8.58
C PHE A 661 -20.02 7.92 -9.77
N ASN A 662 -19.41 6.85 -10.27
CA ASN A 662 -18.55 6.87 -11.45
C ASN A 662 -18.87 5.68 -12.34
N ALA A 663 -19.03 5.91 -13.63
CA ALA A 663 -19.10 4.88 -14.66
C ALA A 663 -17.85 4.92 -15.53
N THR A 664 -17.20 3.78 -15.73
CA THR A 664 -16.07 3.64 -16.64
C THR A 664 -16.40 2.58 -17.68
N LEU A 665 -16.31 2.94 -18.96
CA LEU A 665 -16.40 2.00 -20.08
C LEU A 665 -15.00 1.79 -20.65
N SER A 666 -14.60 0.53 -20.78
CA SER A 666 -13.30 0.17 -21.35
C SER A 666 -13.44 -0.91 -22.41
N ALA A 667 -12.50 -0.92 -23.34
CA ALA A 667 -12.33 -1.99 -24.32
C ALA A 667 -10.87 -2.47 -24.26
N SER A 668 -10.68 -3.79 -24.31
CA SER A 668 -9.34 -4.40 -24.39
C SER A 668 -9.30 -5.48 -25.45
N VAL A 669 -8.16 -5.62 -26.10
CA VAL A 669 -7.88 -6.68 -27.07
C VAL A 669 -6.63 -7.44 -26.60
N ARG A 670 -6.70 -8.78 -26.71
CA ARG A 670 -5.56 -9.67 -26.44
C ARG A 670 -5.10 -10.35 -27.71
N PHE A 671 -3.82 -10.53 -27.88
CA PHE A 671 -3.20 -11.10 -29.06
C PHE A 671 -1.91 -11.85 -28.75
#